data_af24d72690cd26cc0377a944bdf49d98
#
_entry.id   af24d72690cd26cc0377a944bdf49d98
#
_cell.length_a   1.000
_cell.length_b   1.000
_cell.length_c   1.000
_cell.angle_alpha   90.00
_cell.angle_beta   90.00
_cell.angle_gamma   90.00
#
_symmetry.space_group_name_H-M   'P 1'
#
loop_
_entity.id
_entity.type
_entity.pdbx_description
1 polymer ?
#
loop_
_entity_poly.entity_id
_entity_poly.type
_entity_poly.pdbx_seq_one_letter_code
_entity_poly.pdbx_strand_id
1 'polypeptide(L)'
;MTATDSHSKNRFRAAAVRRLAAAGALIYTLVQFFPGATVSAPTIDGSWTQTLHIAFEQRWQFGRDIVFTYGPWGFLSGGYYPPTFVTSVIVWAMLAVVFWWAGWRMACHFSGNKLVSWLWLAGFTGMANLCFGQSFDIRCVAWVVLLLCLHFFVEDRPITARQALLTAALGLLSLVEFTSLIEAVIVVGVIAADNVFRQRRFPWIAPLFAVSLLYFWIAAGQRLSLFWPFLLNSRQLTGGFTEAMQYGITETLFVICFLSASGMIVALTGYAAWRRHGRFGVFPVAGIGAVMFLTFKHGYVRSDSGHETTAALSLLVAALACLAVSWPILQREKKWSRQATLPLVASVLFFSSFTFTGWFPEDGLLAQFVGTFSVRIILAPVKSLADTARLQKIYGQNLAAIRKQFPVPAVEGDADIYPWNQMALFAGGLNYHPRPVFQSYSAYTPELAELNAAYLRSGHAASNIVFGIDPLNGRYPSLDDGLSWPELLTRYDIADTNGTFLLLKRAAAPREYHLTLLEETTIHFGESFTLPATTNTVLWAEMDINKSMTGTVADALYKPAILRLMVSLRDRRQIYFRLVPGEARGGFILSPLIGDKASFVSLASTDGWSKLSGLEVTAITISAGTKSGSTLCYEAPVKLRLFRLDYPRQDLTKTESHLNK
;
A
#
# COMPACT_ATOMS: atom_id res chain seq x y z
N MET A 1 -33.56 -15.34 -56.41
CA MET A 1 -32.71 -15.15 -55.19
C MET A 1 -33.66 -14.84 -54.05
N THR A 2 -33.99 -15.83 -53.26
CA THR A 2 -35.13 -15.82 -52.32
C THR A 2 -34.80 -15.05 -51.03
N ALA A 3 -35.79 -14.46 -50.38
CA ALA A 3 -35.70 -13.68 -49.13
C ALA A 3 -34.95 -14.44 -47.99
N THR A 4 -34.88 -15.75 -48.03
CA THR A 4 -34.14 -16.64 -47.13
C THR A 4 -32.61 -16.46 -47.22
N ASP A 5 -32.08 -16.17 -48.40
CA ASP A 5 -30.63 -16.05 -48.65
C ASP A 5 -30.08 -14.68 -48.13
N SER A 6 -30.94 -13.63 -48.19
CA SER A 6 -30.59 -12.32 -47.64
C SER A 6 -30.60 -12.32 -46.10
N HIS A 7 -31.51 -13.07 -45.47
CA HIS A 7 -31.57 -13.23 -44.01
C HIS A 7 -30.37 -14.02 -43.44
N SER A 8 -29.92 -15.05 -44.14
CA SER A 8 -28.75 -15.85 -43.75
C SER A 8 -27.45 -15.04 -43.86
N LYS A 9 -27.25 -14.30 -44.95
CA LYS A 9 -26.09 -13.38 -45.16
C LYS A 9 -26.03 -12.26 -44.13
N ASN A 10 -27.19 -11.68 -43.76
CA ASN A 10 -27.23 -10.64 -42.72
C ASN A 10 -26.95 -11.20 -41.33
N ARG A 11 -27.39 -12.40 -40.99
CA ARG A 11 -27.03 -13.09 -39.73
C ARG A 11 -25.55 -13.43 -39.68
N PHE A 12 -24.94 -13.87 -40.78
CA PHE A 12 -23.51 -14.16 -40.86
C PHE A 12 -22.67 -12.90 -40.70
N ARG A 13 -23.03 -11.81 -41.40
CA ARG A 13 -22.34 -10.49 -41.26
C ARG A 13 -22.44 -9.97 -39.83
N ALA A 14 -23.63 -10.04 -39.22
CA ALA A 14 -23.81 -9.61 -37.82
C ALA A 14 -23.00 -10.46 -36.84
N ALA A 15 -22.84 -11.76 -37.07
CA ALA A 15 -22.01 -12.64 -36.28
C ALA A 15 -20.52 -12.33 -36.45
N ALA A 16 -20.06 -12.06 -37.68
CA ALA A 16 -18.68 -11.68 -37.98
C ALA A 16 -18.31 -10.35 -37.30
N VAL A 17 -19.15 -9.32 -37.40
CA VAL A 17 -18.96 -8.02 -36.72
C VAL A 17 -18.87 -8.20 -35.21
N ARG A 18 -19.73 -9.05 -34.63
CA ARG A 18 -19.66 -9.35 -33.18
C ARG A 18 -18.35 -9.99 -32.78
N ARG A 19 -17.84 -10.96 -33.56
CA ARG A 19 -16.56 -11.63 -33.29
C ARG A 19 -15.38 -10.67 -33.43
N LEU A 20 -15.37 -9.85 -34.47
CA LEU A 20 -14.34 -8.83 -34.68
C LEU A 20 -14.32 -7.77 -33.56
N ALA A 21 -15.48 -7.29 -33.14
CA ALA A 21 -15.58 -6.36 -32.02
C ALA A 21 -15.07 -6.98 -30.70
N ALA A 22 -15.42 -8.24 -30.42
CA ALA A 22 -14.95 -8.95 -29.24
C ALA A 22 -13.43 -9.20 -29.29
N ALA A 23 -12.89 -9.57 -30.46
CA ALA A 23 -11.45 -9.76 -30.65
C ALA A 23 -10.67 -8.45 -30.50
N GLY A 24 -11.15 -7.35 -31.07
CA GLY A 24 -10.55 -6.03 -30.89
C GLY A 24 -10.56 -5.57 -29.44
N ALA A 25 -11.64 -5.84 -28.70
CA ALA A 25 -11.74 -5.57 -27.29
C ALA A 25 -10.75 -6.43 -26.45
N LEU A 26 -10.54 -7.71 -26.84
CA LEU A 26 -9.55 -8.58 -26.21
C LEU A 26 -8.13 -8.03 -26.39
N ILE A 27 -7.77 -7.70 -27.64
CA ILE A 27 -6.45 -7.14 -27.95
C ILE A 27 -6.21 -5.86 -27.16
N TYR A 28 -7.19 -4.95 -27.13
CA TYR A 28 -7.10 -3.73 -26.33
C TYR A 28 -6.91 -4.03 -24.84
N THR A 29 -7.69 -4.96 -24.27
CA THR A 29 -7.57 -5.34 -22.85
C THR A 29 -6.20 -5.94 -22.54
N LEU A 30 -5.69 -6.84 -23.39
CA LEU A 30 -4.36 -7.42 -23.25
C LEU A 30 -3.28 -6.34 -23.18
N VAL A 31 -3.34 -5.38 -24.09
CA VAL A 31 -2.36 -4.27 -24.14
C VAL A 31 -2.44 -3.40 -22.90
N GLN A 32 -3.65 -3.10 -22.41
CA GLN A 32 -3.84 -2.28 -21.19
C GLN A 32 -3.38 -2.99 -19.90
N PHE A 33 -3.49 -4.30 -19.84
CA PHE A 33 -3.05 -5.09 -18.69
C PHE A 33 -1.55 -5.40 -18.72
N PHE A 34 -0.87 -5.01 -19.76
CA PHE A 34 0.55 -5.28 -19.89
C PHE A 34 1.33 -4.62 -18.75
N PRO A 35 2.26 -5.32 -18.07
CA PRO A 35 3.05 -4.71 -17.01
C PRO A 35 3.92 -3.59 -17.59
N GLY A 36 3.92 -2.45 -16.90
CA GLY A 36 4.82 -1.35 -17.25
C GLY A 36 6.29 -1.77 -17.15
N ALA A 37 7.11 -1.22 -18.04
CA ALA A 37 8.56 -1.47 -18.05
C ALA A 37 9.32 -0.36 -17.31
N THR A 38 8.70 0.24 -16.29
CA THR A 38 9.34 1.27 -15.46
C THR A 38 10.39 0.65 -14.56
N VAL A 39 11.60 1.16 -14.64
CA VAL A 39 12.69 0.72 -13.74
C VAL A 39 12.56 1.44 -12.42
N SER A 40 12.71 0.71 -11.31
CA SER A 40 12.58 1.25 -9.95
C SER A 40 13.59 2.38 -9.70
N ALA A 41 13.12 3.50 -9.15
CA ALA A 41 13.93 4.62 -8.73
C ALA A 41 14.46 4.42 -7.29
N PRO A 42 15.50 5.16 -6.85
CA PRO A 42 15.99 5.11 -5.48
C PRO A 42 15.07 5.91 -4.53
N THR A 43 13.81 5.55 -4.51
CA THR A 43 12.76 6.08 -3.66
C THR A 43 12.25 4.99 -2.73
N ILE A 44 11.44 5.37 -1.75
CA ILE A 44 10.75 4.41 -0.86
C ILE A 44 10.01 3.38 -1.71
N ASP A 45 9.17 3.85 -2.66
CA ASP A 45 8.34 2.96 -3.50
C ASP A 45 9.19 2.09 -4.45
N GLY A 46 10.24 2.65 -5.04
CA GLY A 46 11.15 1.87 -5.87
C GLY A 46 11.89 0.79 -5.07
N SER A 47 12.27 1.10 -3.83
CA SER A 47 12.98 0.17 -2.95
C SER A 47 12.11 -1.02 -2.55
N TRP A 48 10.88 -0.81 -2.05
CA TRP A 48 10.04 -1.94 -1.69
C TRP A 48 9.54 -2.72 -2.93
N THR A 49 9.25 -2.04 -4.04
CA THR A 49 8.85 -2.72 -5.29
C THR A 49 9.94 -3.68 -5.76
N GLN A 50 11.19 -3.22 -5.82
CA GLN A 50 12.31 -4.08 -6.22
C GLN A 50 12.53 -5.22 -5.23
N THR A 51 12.36 -4.97 -3.92
CA THR A 51 12.46 -6.01 -2.88
C THR A 51 11.43 -7.11 -3.08
N LEU A 52 10.19 -6.79 -3.46
CA LEU A 52 9.15 -7.80 -3.72
C LEU A 52 9.48 -8.69 -4.93
N HIS A 53 10.11 -8.16 -5.98
CA HIS A 53 10.61 -8.96 -7.09
C HIS A 53 11.66 -9.97 -6.64
N ILE A 54 12.62 -9.53 -5.84
CA ILE A 54 13.69 -10.39 -5.31
C ILE A 54 13.12 -11.42 -4.32
N ALA A 55 12.18 -11.01 -3.47
CA ALA A 55 11.51 -11.91 -2.53
C ALA A 55 10.80 -13.07 -3.24
N PHE A 56 10.14 -12.80 -4.38
CA PHE A 56 9.52 -13.84 -5.19
C PHE A 56 10.56 -14.75 -5.85
N GLU A 57 11.60 -14.18 -6.44
CA GLU A 57 12.68 -14.94 -7.09
C GLU A 57 13.40 -15.88 -6.10
N GLN A 58 13.73 -15.34 -4.92
CA GLN A 58 14.46 -16.09 -3.88
C GLN A 58 13.52 -16.91 -2.97
N ARG A 59 12.21 -16.88 -3.20
CA ARG A 59 11.19 -17.61 -2.43
C ARG A 59 11.22 -17.31 -0.94
N TRP A 60 11.48 -16.05 -0.57
CA TRP A 60 11.39 -15.64 0.83
C TRP A 60 9.98 -15.88 1.36
N GLN A 61 9.92 -16.32 2.61
CA GLN A 61 8.66 -16.74 3.23
C GLN A 61 7.96 -15.54 3.86
N PHE A 62 6.83 -15.17 3.31
CA PHE A 62 6.00 -14.10 3.87
C PHE A 62 5.43 -14.51 5.23
N GLY A 63 5.41 -13.56 6.17
CA GLY A 63 5.03 -13.81 7.57
C GLY A 63 6.18 -14.25 8.47
N ARG A 64 7.37 -14.56 7.90
CA ARG A 64 8.59 -14.87 8.63
C ARG A 64 9.79 -14.04 8.14
N ASP A 65 10.20 -14.26 6.88
CA ASP A 65 11.40 -13.60 6.32
C ASP A 65 11.08 -12.19 5.83
N ILE A 66 9.82 -11.95 5.46
CA ILE A 66 9.30 -10.67 5.01
C ILE A 66 7.91 -10.41 5.57
N VAL A 67 7.71 -9.20 6.10
CA VAL A 67 6.44 -8.69 6.64
C VAL A 67 6.21 -7.30 6.06
N PHE A 68 5.22 -7.20 5.18
CA PHE A 68 4.90 -5.96 4.47
C PHE A 68 3.43 -5.93 4.07
N THR A 69 2.93 -4.78 3.63
CA THR A 69 1.55 -4.59 3.17
C THR A 69 1.23 -5.36 1.89
N TYR A 70 2.26 -5.71 1.11
CA TYR A 70 2.16 -6.57 -0.06
C TYR A 70 2.47 -8.02 0.29
N GLY A 71 1.88 -8.96 -0.45
CA GLY A 71 2.05 -10.39 -0.28
C GLY A 71 3.04 -11.01 -1.28
N PRO A 72 3.08 -12.34 -1.38
CA PRO A 72 4.07 -13.07 -2.20
C PRO A 72 3.93 -12.86 -3.72
N TRP A 73 2.80 -12.33 -4.20
CA TRP A 73 2.60 -11.89 -5.58
C TRP A 73 2.75 -10.38 -5.73
N GLY A 74 3.25 -9.69 -4.72
CA GLY A 74 3.39 -8.24 -4.68
C GLY A 74 4.19 -7.63 -5.83
N PHE A 75 5.09 -8.38 -6.44
CA PHE A 75 5.84 -7.95 -7.62
C PHE A 75 4.94 -7.64 -8.84
N LEU A 76 3.70 -8.13 -8.85
CA LEU A 76 2.72 -7.79 -9.88
C LEU A 76 2.19 -6.36 -9.77
N SER A 77 2.42 -5.67 -8.67
CA SER A 77 2.00 -4.27 -8.48
C SER A 77 2.70 -3.31 -9.46
N GLY A 78 3.92 -3.63 -9.89
CA GLY A 78 4.64 -2.82 -10.87
C GLY A 78 6.16 -3.05 -10.84
N GLY A 79 6.86 -2.26 -11.63
CA GLY A 79 8.31 -2.32 -11.77
C GLY A 79 8.79 -3.31 -12.82
N TYR A 80 10.02 -3.09 -13.28
CA TYR A 80 10.73 -3.99 -14.19
C TYR A 80 11.90 -4.63 -13.47
N TYR A 81 11.89 -5.96 -13.43
CA TYR A 81 13.01 -6.76 -12.98
C TYR A 81 13.17 -7.95 -13.90
N PRO A 82 14.35 -8.14 -14.54
CA PRO A 82 14.53 -9.15 -15.59
C PRO A 82 14.06 -10.56 -15.22
N PRO A 83 14.38 -11.12 -14.03
CA PRO A 83 13.99 -12.49 -13.68
C PRO A 83 12.48 -12.73 -13.58
N THR A 84 11.70 -11.74 -13.13
CA THR A 84 10.25 -11.89 -12.91
C THR A 84 9.40 -11.31 -14.05
N PHE A 85 9.99 -10.58 -14.99
CA PHE A 85 9.26 -9.87 -16.04
C PHE A 85 8.39 -10.79 -16.90
N VAL A 86 8.93 -11.91 -17.36
CA VAL A 86 8.17 -12.87 -18.17
C VAL A 86 7.00 -13.46 -17.39
N THR A 87 7.20 -13.79 -16.12
CA THR A 87 6.14 -14.27 -15.23
C THR A 87 5.04 -13.22 -15.07
N SER A 88 5.41 -11.95 -14.87
CA SER A 88 4.45 -10.83 -14.78
C SER A 88 3.62 -10.72 -16.06
N VAL A 89 4.26 -10.80 -17.23
CA VAL A 89 3.60 -10.74 -18.54
C VAL A 89 2.57 -11.87 -18.69
N ILE A 90 2.97 -13.11 -18.39
CA ILE A 90 2.09 -14.28 -18.51
C ILE A 90 0.89 -14.14 -17.56
N VAL A 91 1.13 -13.82 -16.30
CA VAL A 91 0.05 -13.69 -15.31
C VAL A 91 -0.92 -12.57 -15.69
N TRP A 92 -0.41 -11.40 -16.06
CA TRP A 92 -1.28 -10.29 -16.48
C TRP A 92 -2.03 -10.61 -17.78
N ALA A 93 -1.45 -11.33 -18.72
CA ALA A 93 -2.15 -11.77 -19.93
C ALA A 93 -3.31 -12.72 -19.60
N MET A 94 -3.10 -13.68 -18.70
CA MET A 94 -4.17 -14.58 -18.24
C MET A 94 -5.28 -13.80 -17.53
N LEU A 95 -4.93 -12.89 -16.64
CA LEU A 95 -5.87 -12.01 -15.96
C LEU A 95 -6.66 -11.15 -16.97
N ALA A 96 -5.99 -10.57 -17.96
CA ALA A 96 -6.64 -9.76 -19.00
C ALA A 96 -7.70 -10.54 -19.78
N VAL A 97 -7.44 -11.81 -20.10
CA VAL A 97 -8.44 -12.67 -20.79
C VAL A 97 -9.68 -12.89 -19.91
N VAL A 98 -9.48 -13.17 -18.63
CA VAL A 98 -10.59 -13.36 -17.67
C VAL A 98 -11.39 -12.05 -17.51
N PHE A 99 -10.68 -10.93 -17.33
CA PHE A 99 -11.28 -9.61 -17.20
C PHE A 99 -12.09 -9.22 -18.44
N TRP A 100 -11.50 -9.39 -19.63
CA TRP A 100 -12.15 -9.14 -20.90
C TRP A 100 -13.42 -9.98 -21.05
N TRP A 101 -13.37 -11.28 -20.75
CA TRP A 101 -14.52 -12.18 -20.91
C TRP A 101 -15.69 -11.79 -20.01
N ALA A 102 -15.40 -11.40 -18.78
CA ALA A 102 -16.38 -10.90 -17.83
C ALA A 102 -16.88 -9.50 -18.21
N GLY A 103 -15.99 -8.58 -18.51
CA GLY A 103 -16.27 -7.20 -18.90
C GLY A 103 -17.05 -7.10 -20.22
N TRP A 104 -16.72 -7.95 -21.22
CA TRP A 104 -17.47 -8.02 -22.46
C TRP A 104 -18.92 -8.46 -22.24
N ARG A 105 -19.16 -9.42 -21.34
CA ARG A 105 -20.51 -9.84 -20.97
C ARG A 105 -21.31 -8.69 -20.34
N MET A 106 -20.68 -7.93 -19.48
CA MET A 106 -21.27 -6.75 -18.85
C MET A 106 -21.53 -5.63 -19.86
N ALA A 107 -20.58 -5.35 -20.74
CA ALA A 107 -20.74 -4.38 -21.82
C ALA A 107 -21.91 -4.71 -22.75
N CYS A 108 -22.08 -5.99 -23.09
CA CYS A 108 -23.22 -6.47 -23.87
C CYS A 108 -24.56 -6.43 -23.11
N HIS A 109 -24.53 -6.45 -21.79
CA HIS A 109 -25.72 -6.23 -20.96
C HIS A 109 -26.12 -4.75 -20.95
N PHE A 110 -25.13 -3.85 -20.89
CA PHE A 110 -25.33 -2.40 -20.91
C PHE A 110 -25.98 -1.95 -22.23
N SER A 111 -25.48 -2.42 -23.38
CA SER A 111 -25.99 -2.03 -24.69
C SER A 111 -26.06 -3.19 -25.69
N GLY A 112 -27.13 -3.23 -26.46
CA GLY A 112 -27.24 -4.11 -27.64
C GLY A 112 -26.32 -3.68 -28.80
N ASN A 113 -25.95 -2.41 -28.89
CA ASN A 113 -25.05 -1.87 -29.90
C ASN A 113 -23.58 -2.23 -29.57
N LYS A 114 -22.91 -2.91 -30.50
CA LYS A 114 -21.55 -3.43 -30.28
C LYS A 114 -20.49 -2.34 -30.22
N LEU A 115 -20.67 -1.25 -30.90
CA LEU A 115 -19.78 -0.09 -30.79
C LEU A 115 -19.86 0.52 -29.37
N VAL A 116 -21.07 0.72 -28.86
CA VAL A 116 -21.30 1.24 -27.50
C VAL A 116 -20.74 0.27 -26.46
N SER A 117 -20.95 -1.04 -26.64
CA SER A 117 -20.35 -2.08 -25.77
C SER A 117 -18.83 -2.02 -25.79
N TRP A 118 -18.23 -1.84 -26.95
CA TRP A 118 -16.78 -1.73 -27.10
C TRP A 118 -16.25 -0.46 -26.44
N LEU A 119 -16.87 0.69 -26.68
CA LEU A 119 -16.48 1.97 -26.08
C LEU A 119 -16.60 1.93 -24.55
N TRP A 120 -17.66 1.32 -24.03
CA TRP A 120 -17.82 1.15 -22.60
C TRP A 120 -16.70 0.28 -22.00
N LEU A 121 -16.43 -0.89 -22.59
CA LEU A 121 -15.37 -1.77 -22.12
C LEU A 121 -14.00 -1.12 -22.24
N ALA A 122 -13.74 -0.41 -23.33
CA ALA A 122 -12.50 0.33 -23.52
C ALA A 122 -12.32 1.42 -22.44
N GLY A 123 -13.37 2.20 -22.16
CA GLY A 123 -13.37 3.19 -21.10
C GLY A 123 -13.16 2.58 -19.72
N PHE A 124 -13.89 1.50 -19.40
CA PHE A 124 -13.78 0.79 -18.14
C PHE A 124 -12.38 0.18 -17.94
N THR A 125 -11.85 -0.49 -18.96
CA THR A 125 -10.49 -1.07 -18.93
C THR A 125 -9.42 0.01 -18.88
N GLY A 126 -9.56 1.08 -19.66
CA GLY A 126 -8.63 2.20 -19.69
C GLY A 126 -8.55 2.90 -18.33
N MET A 127 -9.71 3.16 -17.69
CA MET A 127 -9.75 3.76 -16.34
C MET A 127 -9.12 2.84 -15.28
N ALA A 128 -9.39 1.53 -15.35
CA ALA A 128 -8.79 0.56 -14.44
C ALA A 128 -7.26 0.44 -14.56
N ASN A 129 -6.69 0.90 -15.67
CA ASN A 129 -5.25 0.82 -15.97
C ASN A 129 -4.60 2.19 -16.17
N LEU A 130 -5.29 3.28 -15.84
CA LEU A 130 -4.73 4.63 -15.91
C LEU A 130 -3.64 4.75 -14.84
N CYS A 131 -2.39 4.75 -15.29
CA CYS A 131 -1.24 4.61 -14.42
C CYS A 131 -0.64 5.95 -14.00
N PHE A 132 -0.58 6.16 -12.69
CA PHE A 132 0.39 7.04 -12.03
C PHE A 132 1.12 6.31 -10.88
N GLY A 133 1.70 5.13 -11.15
CA GLY A 133 2.50 4.39 -10.20
C GLY A 133 1.74 3.49 -9.21
N GLN A 134 0.44 3.69 -8.98
CA GLN A 134 -0.39 2.90 -8.05
C GLN A 134 -1.63 2.30 -8.74
N SER A 135 -1.47 1.80 -9.95
CA SER A 135 -2.58 1.26 -10.75
C SER A 135 -3.17 -0.04 -10.20
N PHE A 136 -2.51 -0.69 -9.25
CA PHE A 136 -2.96 -2.00 -8.76
C PHE A 136 -4.28 -1.90 -7.99
N ASP A 137 -4.42 -0.92 -7.10
CA ASP A 137 -5.65 -0.70 -6.32
C ASP A 137 -6.87 -0.46 -7.21
N ILE A 138 -6.72 0.39 -8.24
CA ILE A 138 -7.79 0.69 -9.21
C ILE A 138 -8.19 -0.58 -9.96
N ARG A 139 -7.22 -1.42 -10.31
CA ARG A 139 -7.49 -2.72 -10.92
C ARG A 139 -8.28 -3.60 -9.98
N CYS A 140 -7.89 -3.69 -8.70
CA CYS A 140 -8.61 -4.51 -7.73
C CYS A 140 -10.06 -4.07 -7.57
N VAL A 141 -10.33 -2.78 -7.41
CA VAL A 141 -11.70 -2.22 -7.40
C VAL A 141 -12.47 -2.62 -8.66
N ALA A 142 -11.85 -2.55 -9.84
CA ALA A 142 -12.51 -2.97 -11.08
C ALA A 142 -12.93 -4.45 -11.07
N TRP A 143 -12.10 -5.33 -10.51
CA TRP A 143 -12.39 -6.77 -10.42
C TRP A 143 -13.52 -7.07 -9.44
N VAL A 144 -13.48 -6.51 -8.23
CA VAL A 144 -14.52 -6.77 -7.21
C VAL A 144 -15.86 -6.19 -7.62
N VAL A 145 -15.89 -4.99 -8.21
CA VAL A 145 -17.13 -4.37 -8.70
C VAL A 145 -17.69 -5.13 -9.90
N LEU A 146 -16.83 -5.59 -10.82
CA LEU A 146 -17.24 -6.42 -11.95
C LEU A 146 -17.90 -7.73 -11.48
N LEU A 147 -17.32 -8.40 -10.49
CA LEU A 147 -17.87 -9.62 -9.90
C LEU A 147 -19.24 -9.37 -9.25
N LEU A 148 -19.37 -8.29 -8.45
CA LEU A 148 -20.65 -7.89 -7.84
C LEU A 148 -21.72 -7.62 -8.91
N CYS A 149 -21.39 -6.81 -9.90
CA CYS A 149 -22.33 -6.46 -10.97
C CYS A 149 -22.78 -7.67 -11.79
N LEU A 150 -21.85 -8.57 -12.12
CA LEU A 150 -22.19 -9.81 -12.83
C LEU A 150 -23.13 -10.68 -12.01
N HIS A 151 -22.84 -10.88 -10.72
CA HIS A 151 -23.65 -11.74 -9.86
C HIS A 151 -25.07 -11.20 -9.65
N PHE A 152 -25.21 -9.92 -9.33
CA PHE A 152 -26.51 -9.36 -8.96
C PHE A 152 -27.35 -8.90 -10.13
N PHE A 153 -26.75 -8.53 -11.26
CA PHE A 153 -27.50 -7.83 -12.32
C PHE A 153 -27.46 -8.52 -13.69
N VAL A 154 -26.42 -9.31 -13.97
CA VAL A 154 -26.19 -9.81 -15.33
C VAL A 154 -26.44 -11.30 -15.45
N GLU A 155 -26.08 -12.09 -14.45
CA GLU A 155 -26.14 -13.55 -14.50
C GLU A 155 -27.05 -14.10 -13.38
N ASP A 156 -28.13 -14.76 -13.79
CA ASP A 156 -29.15 -15.28 -12.84
C ASP A 156 -28.80 -16.66 -12.24
N ARG A 157 -27.59 -17.16 -12.49
CA ARG A 157 -27.08 -18.43 -11.96
C ARG A 157 -26.22 -18.22 -10.73
N PRO A 158 -26.22 -19.17 -9.76
CA PRO A 158 -25.52 -19.00 -8.49
C PRO A 158 -23.98 -18.89 -8.65
N ILE A 159 -23.43 -19.58 -9.64
CA ILE A 159 -22.05 -19.43 -10.08
C ILE A 159 -21.94 -19.77 -11.56
N THR A 160 -21.38 -18.89 -12.34
CA THR A 160 -21.04 -19.12 -13.74
C THR A 160 -19.54 -19.30 -13.88
N ALA A 161 -19.09 -19.83 -15.03
CA ALA A 161 -17.66 -19.95 -15.30
C ALA A 161 -16.94 -18.60 -15.23
N ARG A 162 -17.59 -17.48 -15.59
CA ARG A 162 -17.03 -16.14 -15.46
C ARG A 162 -16.84 -15.72 -14.00
N GLN A 163 -17.90 -15.91 -13.19
CA GLN A 163 -17.82 -15.64 -11.74
C GLN A 163 -16.76 -16.52 -11.07
N ALA A 164 -16.67 -17.79 -11.45
CA ALA A 164 -15.68 -18.71 -10.93
C ALA A 164 -14.24 -18.26 -11.26
N LEU A 165 -13.97 -17.87 -12.50
CA LEU A 165 -12.66 -17.41 -12.94
C LEU A 165 -12.30 -16.03 -12.32
N LEU A 166 -13.27 -15.12 -12.19
CA LEU A 166 -13.06 -13.85 -11.47
C LEU A 166 -12.72 -14.11 -10.01
N THR A 167 -13.44 -15.03 -9.35
CA THR A 167 -13.18 -15.40 -7.95
C THR A 167 -11.81 -16.05 -7.79
N ALA A 168 -11.41 -16.92 -8.71
CA ALA A 168 -10.08 -17.51 -8.71
C ALA A 168 -8.98 -16.45 -8.91
N ALA A 169 -9.19 -15.51 -9.81
CA ALA A 169 -8.29 -14.38 -10.02
C ALA A 169 -8.19 -13.48 -8.77
N LEU A 170 -9.31 -13.24 -8.07
CA LEU A 170 -9.30 -12.51 -6.80
C LEU A 170 -8.48 -13.24 -5.73
N GLY A 171 -8.44 -14.58 -5.73
CA GLY A 171 -7.54 -15.34 -4.86
C GLY A 171 -6.05 -15.00 -5.09
N LEU A 172 -5.64 -14.80 -6.35
CA LEU A 172 -4.29 -14.34 -6.69
C LEU A 172 -4.08 -12.87 -6.32
N LEU A 173 -5.01 -11.98 -6.71
CA LEU A 173 -4.91 -10.54 -6.46
C LEU A 173 -4.86 -10.22 -4.96
N SER A 174 -5.54 -11.02 -4.13
CA SER A 174 -5.49 -10.95 -2.67
C SER A 174 -4.10 -11.22 -2.08
N LEU A 175 -3.22 -11.85 -2.82
CA LEU A 175 -1.82 -12.11 -2.42
C LEU A 175 -0.84 -11.12 -3.06
N VAL A 176 -1.33 -10.15 -3.82
CA VAL A 176 -0.54 -9.00 -4.26
C VAL A 176 -0.48 -7.96 -3.15
N GLU A 177 -1.64 -7.57 -2.63
CA GLU A 177 -1.76 -6.56 -1.58
C GLU A 177 -2.85 -6.94 -0.57
N PHE A 178 -2.61 -6.65 0.72
CA PHE A 178 -3.52 -7.06 1.79
C PHE A 178 -4.86 -6.32 1.75
N THR A 179 -4.89 -5.07 1.29
CA THR A 179 -6.14 -4.31 1.09
C THR A 179 -7.06 -5.04 0.09
N SER A 180 -6.50 -5.57 -0.97
CA SER A 180 -7.22 -6.38 -1.97
C SER A 180 -7.79 -7.68 -1.38
N LEU A 181 -7.11 -8.29 -0.41
CA LEU A 181 -7.65 -9.44 0.33
C LEU A 181 -8.91 -9.04 1.11
N ILE A 182 -8.87 -7.90 1.81
CA ILE A 182 -10.04 -7.41 2.56
C ILE A 182 -11.21 -7.15 1.64
N GLU A 183 -11.00 -6.46 0.52
CA GLU A 183 -12.04 -6.21 -0.49
C GLU A 183 -12.64 -7.50 -1.06
N ALA A 184 -11.78 -8.44 -1.42
CA ALA A 184 -12.21 -9.74 -1.96
C ALA A 184 -13.03 -10.55 -0.93
N VAL A 185 -12.58 -10.59 0.34
CA VAL A 185 -13.30 -11.29 1.43
C VAL A 185 -14.69 -10.68 1.64
N ILE A 186 -14.80 -9.35 1.66
CA ILE A 186 -16.10 -8.66 1.80
C ILE A 186 -17.03 -9.01 0.62
N VAL A 187 -16.54 -8.88 -0.60
CA VAL A 187 -17.35 -9.09 -1.81
C VAL A 187 -17.77 -10.55 -1.94
N VAL A 188 -16.86 -11.49 -1.72
CA VAL A 188 -17.16 -12.93 -1.71
C VAL A 188 -18.15 -13.25 -0.58
N GLY A 189 -17.97 -12.66 0.61
CA GLY A 189 -18.89 -12.82 1.74
C GLY A 189 -20.30 -12.31 1.44
N VAL A 190 -20.44 -11.16 0.81
CA VAL A 190 -21.74 -10.59 0.38
C VAL A 190 -22.44 -11.50 -0.65
N ILE A 191 -21.68 -12.01 -1.63
CA ILE A 191 -22.25 -12.94 -2.64
C ILE A 191 -22.61 -14.28 -1.99
N ALA A 192 -21.79 -14.78 -1.06
CA ALA A 192 -22.08 -15.99 -0.32
C ALA A 192 -23.36 -15.84 0.53
N ALA A 193 -23.53 -14.70 1.20
CA ALA A 193 -24.74 -14.38 1.93
C ALA A 193 -25.99 -14.34 1.01
N ASP A 194 -25.87 -13.73 -0.17
CA ASP A 194 -26.94 -13.76 -1.18
C ASP A 194 -27.30 -15.18 -1.60
N ASN A 195 -26.31 -16.02 -1.87
CA ASN A 195 -26.52 -17.42 -2.22
C ASN A 195 -27.31 -18.17 -1.13
N VAL A 196 -26.95 -17.95 0.14
CA VAL A 196 -27.63 -18.61 1.29
C VAL A 196 -29.03 -18.03 1.51
N PHE A 197 -29.16 -16.71 1.67
CA PHE A 197 -30.41 -16.11 2.16
C PHE A 197 -31.45 -15.88 1.06
N ARG A 198 -31.03 -15.45 -0.13
CA ARG A 198 -31.96 -15.21 -1.26
C ARG A 198 -32.13 -16.43 -2.12
N GLN A 199 -31.01 -17.05 -2.55
CA GLN A 199 -31.08 -18.16 -3.52
C GLN A 199 -31.30 -19.53 -2.86
N ARG A 200 -31.15 -19.61 -1.52
CA ARG A 200 -31.30 -20.87 -0.75
C ARG A 200 -30.39 -21.98 -1.26
N ARG A 201 -29.15 -21.67 -1.60
CA ARG A 201 -28.15 -22.57 -2.18
C ARG A 201 -26.85 -22.52 -1.42
N PHE A 202 -26.05 -23.57 -1.55
CA PHE A 202 -24.70 -23.61 -0.99
C PHE A 202 -23.82 -22.55 -1.66
N PRO A 203 -23.05 -21.74 -0.89
CA PRO A 203 -22.27 -20.61 -1.40
C PRO A 203 -20.90 -21.06 -1.95
N TRP A 204 -20.90 -21.79 -3.07
CA TRP A 204 -19.67 -22.34 -3.69
C TRP A 204 -18.59 -21.29 -3.98
N ILE A 205 -18.96 -20.03 -4.05
CA ILE A 205 -18.01 -18.94 -4.29
C ILE A 205 -16.99 -18.81 -3.15
N ALA A 206 -17.39 -19.04 -1.89
CA ALA A 206 -16.51 -18.91 -0.74
C ALA A 206 -15.44 -20.02 -0.68
N PRO A 207 -15.76 -21.34 -0.78
CA PRO A 207 -14.72 -22.35 -0.85
C PRO A 207 -13.85 -22.23 -2.11
N LEU A 208 -14.40 -21.80 -3.24
CA LEU A 208 -13.60 -21.55 -4.45
C LEU A 208 -12.56 -20.45 -4.21
N PHE A 209 -12.94 -19.35 -3.58
CA PHE A 209 -12.02 -18.27 -3.21
C PHE A 209 -10.92 -18.78 -2.27
N ALA A 210 -11.30 -19.51 -1.21
CA ALA A 210 -10.35 -20.04 -0.23
C ALA A 210 -9.35 -21.02 -0.89
N VAL A 211 -9.83 -21.93 -1.73
CA VAL A 211 -8.97 -22.88 -2.47
C VAL A 211 -8.03 -22.13 -3.42
N SER A 212 -8.54 -21.11 -4.14
CA SER A 212 -7.73 -20.31 -5.05
C SER A 212 -6.64 -19.52 -4.30
N LEU A 213 -6.98 -18.94 -3.16
CA LEU A 213 -6.05 -18.20 -2.30
C LEU A 213 -4.90 -19.12 -1.84
N LEU A 214 -5.23 -20.30 -1.32
CA LEU A 214 -4.25 -21.28 -0.88
C LEU A 214 -3.43 -21.85 -2.05
N TYR A 215 -4.05 -22.08 -3.20
CA TYR A 215 -3.35 -22.52 -4.40
C TYR A 215 -2.27 -21.51 -4.82
N PHE A 216 -2.62 -20.22 -4.91
CA PHE A 216 -1.66 -19.19 -5.29
C PHE A 216 -0.62 -18.90 -4.20
N TRP A 217 -0.97 -19.11 -2.92
CA TRP A 217 0.01 -19.10 -1.84
C TRP A 217 1.11 -20.15 -2.06
N ILE A 218 0.71 -21.41 -2.32
CA ILE A 218 1.64 -22.51 -2.60
C ILE A 218 2.39 -22.29 -3.92
N ALA A 219 1.70 -21.79 -4.95
CA ALA A 219 2.31 -21.50 -6.26
C ALA A 219 3.42 -20.44 -6.20
N ALA A 220 3.34 -19.52 -5.22
CA ALA A 220 4.43 -18.59 -4.91
C ALA A 220 5.59 -19.22 -4.11
N GLY A 221 5.58 -20.52 -3.87
CA GLY A 221 6.60 -21.23 -3.09
C GLY A 221 6.49 -21.04 -1.59
N GLN A 222 5.33 -20.59 -1.10
CA GLN A 222 5.12 -20.33 0.32
C GLN A 222 4.70 -21.58 1.08
N ARG A 223 5.19 -21.74 2.33
CA ARG A 223 4.82 -22.83 3.23
C ARG A 223 3.43 -22.56 3.82
N LEU A 224 2.56 -23.56 3.84
CA LEU A 224 1.21 -23.43 4.42
C LEU A 224 1.22 -23.06 5.91
N SER A 225 2.21 -23.53 6.66
CA SER A 225 2.37 -23.21 8.09
C SER A 225 2.59 -21.71 8.34
N LEU A 226 3.04 -20.95 7.34
CA LEU A 226 3.29 -19.51 7.43
C LEU A 226 2.12 -18.66 6.94
N PHE A 227 1.06 -19.28 6.41
CA PHE A 227 -0.12 -18.53 5.98
C PHE A 227 -0.80 -17.80 7.15
N TRP A 228 -0.91 -18.44 8.31
CA TRP A 228 -1.48 -17.81 9.49
C TRP A 228 -0.61 -16.68 10.06
N PRO A 229 0.71 -16.86 10.28
CA PRO A 229 1.62 -15.75 10.60
C PRO A 229 1.53 -14.58 9.63
N PHE A 230 1.44 -14.84 8.31
CA PHE A 230 1.23 -13.79 7.32
C PHE A 230 -0.03 -12.97 7.59
N LEU A 231 -1.17 -13.63 7.86
CA LEU A 231 -2.43 -12.93 8.15
C LEU A 231 -2.36 -12.12 9.46
N LEU A 232 -1.72 -12.65 10.50
CA LEU A 232 -1.56 -11.96 11.79
C LEU A 232 -0.69 -10.71 11.64
N ASN A 233 0.45 -10.82 10.98
CA ASN A 233 1.36 -9.69 10.75
C ASN A 233 0.72 -8.64 9.83
N SER A 234 0.00 -9.06 8.79
CA SER A 234 -0.75 -8.15 7.92
C SER A 234 -1.87 -7.41 8.69
N ARG A 235 -2.51 -8.06 9.67
CA ARG A 235 -3.47 -7.39 10.56
C ARG A 235 -2.79 -6.32 11.42
N GLN A 236 -1.58 -6.57 11.94
CA GLN A 236 -0.81 -5.59 12.69
C GLN A 236 -0.45 -4.38 11.83
N LEU A 237 0.03 -4.63 10.60
CA LEU A 237 0.29 -3.58 9.63
C LEU A 237 -0.95 -2.74 9.34
N THR A 238 -2.09 -3.37 9.05
CA THR A 238 -3.34 -2.67 8.73
C THR A 238 -3.87 -1.89 9.94
N GLY A 239 -3.77 -2.47 11.14
CA GLY A 239 -4.22 -1.85 12.39
C GLY A 239 -3.45 -0.59 12.76
N GLY A 240 -2.13 -0.56 12.50
CA GLY A 240 -1.27 0.59 12.75
C GLY A 240 -1.24 1.62 11.61
N PHE A 241 -1.68 1.23 10.40
CA PHE A 241 -1.50 2.02 9.18
C PHE A 241 -2.08 3.44 9.28
N THR A 242 -3.32 3.58 9.76
CA THR A 242 -3.99 4.88 9.81
C THR A 242 -3.21 5.88 10.66
N GLU A 243 -2.77 5.49 11.86
CA GLU A 243 -1.99 6.38 12.74
C GLU A 243 -0.60 6.66 12.19
N ALA A 244 0.07 5.64 11.67
CA ALA A 244 1.45 5.75 11.23
C ALA A 244 1.59 6.44 9.86
N MET A 245 0.67 6.17 8.93
CA MET A 245 0.80 6.60 7.54
C MET A 245 -0.09 7.77 7.14
N GLN A 246 -1.04 8.19 8.00
CA GLN A 246 -1.81 9.41 7.72
C GLN A 246 -0.88 10.59 7.42
N TYR A 247 -1.19 11.33 6.37
CA TYR A 247 -0.38 12.44 5.90
C TYR A 247 -1.24 13.52 5.24
N GLY A 248 -0.76 14.76 5.28
CA GLY A 248 -1.39 15.88 4.60
C GLY A 248 -2.72 16.34 5.25
N ILE A 249 -3.15 17.50 4.80
CA ILE A 249 -4.48 18.06 5.11
C ILE A 249 -5.30 17.92 3.85
N THR A 250 -6.30 17.03 3.88
CA THR A 250 -7.25 16.91 2.77
C THR A 250 -8.13 18.14 2.73
N GLU A 251 -8.30 18.74 1.56
CA GLU A 251 -9.31 19.78 1.40
C GLU A 251 -10.70 19.19 1.62
N THR A 252 -11.45 19.80 2.54
CA THR A 252 -12.80 19.35 2.92
C THR A 252 -13.71 19.19 1.70
N LEU A 253 -13.54 20.04 0.70
CA LEU A 253 -14.32 20.00 -0.53
C LEU A 253 -14.12 18.67 -1.30
N PHE A 254 -12.89 18.16 -1.40
CA PHE A 254 -12.62 16.87 -2.08
C PHE A 254 -13.26 15.69 -1.35
N VAL A 255 -13.22 15.70 -0.02
CA VAL A 255 -13.92 14.69 0.80
C VAL A 255 -15.42 14.73 0.54
N ILE A 256 -16.04 15.92 0.58
CA ILE A 256 -17.47 16.09 0.32
C ILE A 256 -17.82 15.62 -1.10
N CYS A 257 -17.04 15.98 -2.10
CA CYS A 257 -17.26 15.56 -3.49
C CYS A 257 -17.19 14.03 -3.63
N PHE A 258 -16.17 13.39 -3.04
CA PHE A 258 -16.02 11.94 -3.07
C PHE A 258 -17.19 11.22 -2.39
N LEU A 259 -17.55 11.65 -1.17
CA LEU A 259 -18.65 11.05 -0.41
C LEU A 259 -20.00 11.25 -1.11
N SER A 260 -20.22 12.43 -1.71
CA SER A 260 -21.44 12.73 -2.48
C SER A 260 -21.55 11.82 -3.70
N ALA A 261 -20.48 11.69 -4.49
CA ALA A 261 -20.46 10.81 -5.65
C ALA A 261 -20.62 9.33 -5.26
N SER A 262 -19.94 8.89 -4.20
CA SER A 262 -20.10 7.53 -3.66
C SER A 262 -21.53 7.27 -3.19
N GLY A 263 -22.12 8.21 -2.46
CA GLY A 263 -23.53 8.13 -2.04
C GLY A 263 -24.51 8.01 -3.22
N MET A 264 -24.28 8.78 -4.30
CA MET A 264 -25.08 8.69 -5.53
C MET A 264 -24.93 7.34 -6.23
N ILE A 265 -23.71 6.78 -6.31
CA ILE A 265 -23.47 5.45 -6.88
C ILE A 265 -24.21 4.38 -6.07
N VAL A 266 -24.08 4.43 -4.74
CA VAL A 266 -24.73 3.49 -3.83
C VAL A 266 -26.26 3.62 -3.93
N ALA A 267 -26.82 4.82 -3.96
CA ALA A 267 -28.24 5.07 -4.10
C ALA A 267 -28.78 4.55 -5.44
N LEU A 268 -28.09 4.82 -6.56
CA LEU A 268 -28.47 4.37 -7.89
C LEU A 268 -28.46 2.84 -7.98
N THR A 269 -27.37 2.23 -7.51
CA THR A 269 -27.25 0.77 -7.49
C THR A 269 -28.28 0.15 -6.54
N GLY A 270 -28.53 0.78 -5.40
CA GLY A 270 -29.53 0.37 -4.42
C GLY A 270 -30.94 0.40 -4.98
N TYR A 271 -31.30 1.45 -5.69
CA TYR A 271 -32.60 1.53 -6.37
C TYR A 271 -32.75 0.40 -7.40
N ALA A 272 -31.76 0.21 -8.27
CA ALA A 272 -31.77 -0.86 -9.26
C ALA A 272 -31.84 -2.26 -8.62
N ALA A 273 -31.10 -2.46 -7.53
CA ALA A 273 -31.08 -3.71 -6.78
C ALA A 273 -32.42 -3.99 -6.08
N TRP A 274 -33.01 -2.96 -5.47
CA TRP A 274 -34.33 -3.07 -4.86
C TRP A 274 -35.41 -3.43 -5.88
N ARG A 275 -35.39 -2.78 -7.04
CA ARG A 275 -36.32 -3.08 -8.15
C ARG A 275 -36.18 -4.52 -8.66
N ARG A 276 -34.98 -5.09 -8.64
CA ARG A 276 -34.71 -6.45 -9.14
C ARG A 276 -34.89 -7.52 -8.07
N HIS A 277 -34.49 -7.26 -6.82
CA HIS A 277 -34.35 -8.26 -5.76
C HIS A 277 -35.22 -7.97 -4.51
N GLY A 278 -35.95 -6.84 -4.48
CA GLY A 278 -36.72 -6.42 -3.30
C GLY A 278 -35.81 -6.20 -2.10
N ARG A 279 -36.18 -6.74 -0.93
CA ARG A 279 -35.39 -6.60 0.31
C ARG A 279 -33.96 -7.12 0.22
N PHE A 280 -33.68 -8.06 -0.65
CA PHE A 280 -32.34 -8.62 -0.86
C PHE A 280 -31.42 -7.69 -1.67
N GLY A 281 -31.93 -6.58 -2.19
CA GLY A 281 -31.13 -5.50 -2.75
C GLY A 281 -30.12 -4.90 -1.77
N VAL A 282 -30.25 -5.18 -0.47
CA VAL A 282 -29.26 -4.79 0.56
C VAL A 282 -27.87 -5.38 0.30
N PHE A 283 -27.77 -6.60 -0.25
CA PHE A 283 -26.48 -7.24 -0.48
C PHE A 283 -25.58 -6.47 -1.47
N PRO A 284 -26.01 -6.18 -2.73
CA PRO A 284 -25.16 -5.40 -3.62
C PRO A 284 -24.89 -3.97 -3.09
N VAL A 285 -25.84 -3.36 -2.36
CA VAL A 285 -25.61 -2.06 -1.70
C VAL A 285 -24.49 -2.16 -0.67
N ALA A 286 -24.51 -3.18 0.19
CA ALA A 286 -23.46 -3.42 1.19
C ALA A 286 -22.11 -3.67 0.52
N GLY A 287 -22.05 -4.46 -0.56
CA GLY A 287 -20.82 -4.74 -1.29
C GLY A 287 -20.22 -3.48 -1.94
N ILE A 288 -21.01 -2.73 -2.69
CA ILE A 288 -20.54 -1.47 -3.33
C ILE A 288 -20.20 -0.42 -2.27
N GLY A 289 -21.02 -0.29 -1.21
CA GLY A 289 -20.77 0.65 -0.12
C GLY A 289 -19.45 0.35 0.60
N ALA A 290 -19.16 -0.92 0.87
CA ALA A 290 -17.90 -1.32 1.49
C ALA A 290 -16.68 -1.04 0.60
N VAL A 291 -16.76 -1.33 -0.71
CA VAL A 291 -15.70 -1.01 -1.66
C VAL A 291 -15.47 0.50 -1.72
N MET A 292 -16.52 1.31 -1.79
CA MET A 292 -16.38 2.78 -1.78
C MET A 292 -15.79 3.30 -0.47
N PHE A 293 -16.15 2.70 0.66
CA PHE A 293 -15.57 3.06 1.96
C PHE A 293 -14.08 2.72 2.05
N LEU A 294 -13.66 1.54 1.59
CA LEU A 294 -12.24 1.17 1.56
C LEU A 294 -11.45 2.09 0.60
N THR A 295 -12.01 2.38 -0.57
CA THR A 295 -11.44 3.35 -1.52
C THR A 295 -11.29 4.74 -0.89
N PHE A 296 -12.28 5.20 -0.11
CA PHE A 296 -12.21 6.45 0.63
C PHE A 296 -11.05 6.44 1.62
N LYS A 297 -10.93 5.40 2.44
CA LYS A 297 -9.82 5.29 3.40
C LYS A 297 -8.47 5.26 2.71
N HIS A 298 -8.33 4.49 1.63
CA HIS A 298 -7.10 4.42 0.86
C HIS A 298 -6.66 5.81 0.36
N GLY A 299 -7.57 6.57 -0.23
CA GLY A 299 -7.25 7.86 -0.83
C GLY A 299 -7.04 9.00 0.15
N TYR A 300 -7.80 9.03 1.25
CA TYR A 300 -7.89 10.23 2.10
C TYR A 300 -7.29 10.08 3.50
N VAL A 301 -6.88 8.89 3.92
CA VAL A 301 -6.06 8.72 5.13
C VAL A 301 -4.67 9.29 4.87
N ARG A 302 -4.03 8.87 3.78
CA ARG A 302 -2.82 9.47 3.27
C ARG A 302 -3.17 10.40 2.11
N SER A 303 -3.40 11.68 2.42
CA SER A 303 -3.80 12.70 1.45
C SER A 303 -2.58 13.24 0.71
N ASP A 304 -2.10 12.49 -0.26
CA ASP A 304 -1.15 12.94 -1.27
C ASP A 304 -1.74 12.74 -2.69
N SER A 305 -1.13 13.34 -3.69
CA SER A 305 -1.63 13.34 -5.06
C SER A 305 -1.84 11.93 -5.63
N GLY A 306 -0.97 10.97 -5.27
CA GLY A 306 -1.06 9.59 -5.74
C GLY A 306 -2.29 8.87 -5.20
N HIS A 307 -2.49 8.92 -3.88
CA HIS A 307 -3.59 8.22 -3.20
C HIS A 307 -4.96 8.84 -3.56
N GLU A 308 -5.07 10.17 -3.57
CA GLU A 308 -6.32 10.85 -3.94
C GLU A 308 -6.71 10.60 -5.40
N THR A 309 -5.73 10.59 -6.31
CA THR A 309 -5.96 10.22 -7.72
C THR A 309 -6.44 8.78 -7.85
N THR A 310 -5.83 7.85 -7.11
CA THR A 310 -6.26 6.44 -7.08
C THR A 310 -7.70 6.29 -6.61
N ALA A 311 -8.09 7.01 -5.56
CA ALA A 311 -9.47 7.01 -5.08
C ALA A 311 -10.45 7.59 -6.12
N ALA A 312 -10.12 8.70 -6.77
CA ALA A 312 -10.96 9.32 -7.80
C ALA A 312 -11.16 8.39 -9.01
N LEU A 313 -10.11 7.73 -9.48
CA LEU A 313 -10.19 6.76 -10.58
C LEU A 313 -10.97 5.51 -10.21
N SER A 314 -10.79 5.00 -8.99
CA SER A 314 -11.57 3.88 -8.45
C SER A 314 -13.07 4.21 -8.38
N LEU A 315 -13.40 5.44 -7.98
CA LEU A 315 -14.77 5.97 -7.99
C LEU A 315 -15.37 5.98 -9.40
N LEU A 316 -14.60 6.43 -10.41
CA LEU A 316 -15.03 6.42 -11.82
C LEU A 316 -15.24 4.99 -12.35
N VAL A 317 -14.35 4.07 -12.02
CA VAL A 317 -14.47 2.65 -12.37
C VAL A 317 -15.76 2.07 -11.77
N ALA A 318 -16.02 2.31 -10.49
CA ALA A 318 -17.25 1.87 -9.83
C ALA A 318 -18.50 2.52 -10.47
N ALA A 319 -18.44 3.82 -10.79
CA ALA A 319 -19.52 4.53 -11.47
C ALA A 319 -19.86 3.90 -12.83
N LEU A 320 -18.85 3.65 -13.67
CA LEU A 320 -19.03 3.02 -14.99
C LEU A 320 -19.69 1.64 -14.88
N ALA A 321 -19.26 0.83 -13.91
CA ALA A 321 -19.81 -0.49 -13.67
C ALA A 321 -21.26 -0.43 -13.17
N CYS A 322 -21.53 0.38 -12.16
CA CYS A 322 -22.86 0.53 -11.58
C CYS A 322 -23.86 1.15 -12.56
N LEU A 323 -23.44 2.10 -13.37
CA LEU A 323 -24.26 2.66 -14.46
C LEU A 323 -24.61 1.61 -15.51
N ALA A 324 -23.65 0.76 -15.90
CA ALA A 324 -23.89 -0.27 -16.91
C ALA A 324 -24.99 -1.26 -16.49
N VAL A 325 -25.14 -1.55 -15.20
CA VAL A 325 -26.17 -2.47 -14.70
C VAL A 325 -27.46 -1.77 -14.31
N SER A 326 -27.40 -0.53 -13.87
CA SER A 326 -28.59 0.23 -13.45
C SER A 326 -29.33 0.82 -14.65
N TRP A 327 -28.63 1.24 -15.69
CA TRP A 327 -29.21 1.85 -16.88
C TRP A 327 -30.32 1.04 -17.56
N PRO A 328 -30.15 -0.27 -17.86
CA PRO A 328 -31.22 -1.06 -18.48
C PRO A 328 -32.49 -1.19 -17.62
N ILE A 329 -32.34 -1.13 -16.29
CA ILE A 329 -33.45 -1.19 -15.34
C ILE A 329 -34.22 0.14 -15.37
N LEU A 330 -33.49 1.23 -15.31
CA LEU A 330 -34.04 2.60 -15.30
C LEU A 330 -34.76 2.94 -16.61
N GLN A 331 -34.25 2.50 -17.76
CA GLN A 331 -34.88 2.75 -19.06
C GLN A 331 -36.26 2.11 -19.20
N ARG A 332 -36.57 1.04 -18.46
CA ARG A 332 -37.90 0.39 -18.49
C ARG A 332 -38.97 1.23 -17.79
N GLU A 333 -38.60 2.19 -16.98
CA GLU A 333 -39.50 3.07 -16.24
C GLU A 333 -39.68 4.41 -16.98
N LYS A 334 -40.72 4.53 -17.80
CA LYS A 334 -40.94 5.63 -18.75
C LYS A 334 -40.95 7.06 -18.16
N LYS A 335 -41.14 7.26 -16.86
CA LYS A 335 -41.35 8.57 -16.24
C LYS A 335 -40.12 9.18 -15.55
N TRP A 336 -39.14 8.39 -15.11
CA TRP A 336 -38.06 8.88 -14.25
C TRP A 336 -36.67 8.86 -14.90
N SER A 337 -36.48 8.08 -15.96
CA SER A 337 -35.18 7.61 -16.38
C SER A 337 -34.23 8.68 -16.97
N ARG A 338 -34.71 9.58 -17.80
CA ARG A 338 -33.83 10.54 -18.48
C ARG A 338 -33.53 11.79 -17.66
N GLN A 339 -34.50 12.27 -16.88
CA GLN A 339 -34.35 13.53 -16.12
C GLN A 339 -33.56 13.38 -14.83
N ALA A 340 -33.55 12.19 -14.20
CA ALA A 340 -32.82 11.92 -12.96
C ALA A 340 -31.45 11.28 -13.17
N THR A 341 -31.31 10.41 -14.18
CA THR A 341 -30.04 9.68 -14.40
C THR A 341 -28.99 10.51 -15.10
N LEU A 342 -29.36 11.39 -16.05
CA LEU A 342 -28.38 12.29 -16.69
C LEU A 342 -27.70 13.26 -15.71
N PRO A 343 -28.45 13.97 -14.83
CA PRO A 343 -27.82 14.79 -13.80
C PRO A 343 -26.96 13.98 -12.82
N LEU A 344 -27.42 12.78 -12.45
CA LEU A 344 -26.65 11.91 -11.55
C LEU A 344 -25.31 11.48 -12.17
N VAL A 345 -25.34 10.99 -13.42
CA VAL A 345 -24.13 10.65 -14.17
C VAL A 345 -23.23 11.87 -14.35
N ALA A 346 -23.79 13.00 -14.75
CA ALA A 346 -23.07 14.25 -14.90
C ALA A 346 -22.45 14.69 -13.56
N SER A 347 -23.18 14.57 -12.45
CA SER A 347 -22.68 14.90 -11.12
C SER A 347 -21.55 13.97 -10.67
N VAL A 348 -21.67 12.66 -10.86
CA VAL A 348 -20.60 11.71 -10.54
C VAL A 348 -19.36 12.01 -11.36
N LEU A 349 -19.52 12.22 -12.67
CA LEU A 349 -18.41 12.58 -13.57
C LEU A 349 -17.81 13.93 -13.19
N PHE A 350 -18.64 14.92 -12.89
CA PHE A 350 -18.20 16.26 -12.48
C PHE A 350 -17.40 16.20 -11.18
N PHE A 351 -17.94 15.60 -10.11
CA PHE A 351 -17.26 15.52 -8.83
C PHE A 351 -15.98 14.70 -8.91
N SER A 352 -15.99 13.59 -9.65
CA SER A 352 -14.77 12.79 -9.85
C SER A 352 -13.73 13.55 -10.68
N SER A 353 -14.14 14.28 -11.70
CA SER A 353 -13.25 15.13 -12.48
C SER A 353 -12.70 16.30 -11.65
N PHE A 354 -13.51 16.87 -10.78
CA PHE A 354 -13.10 17.96 -9.91
C PHE A 354 -12.02 17.54 -8.91
N THR A 355 -12.17 16.37 -8.27
CA THR A 355 -11.13 15.83 -7.39
C THR A 355 -9.82 15.58 -8.12
N PHE A 356 -9.89 15.25 -9.42
CA PHE A 356 -8.72 15.00 -10.26
C PHE A 356 -8.08 16.30 -10.79
N THR A 357 -8.88 17.26 -11.26
CA THR A 357 -8.38 18.52 -11.86
C THR A 357 -7.74 19.45 -10.83
N GLY A 358 -8.08 19.35 -9.56
CA GLY A 358 -7.44 20.12 -8.48
C GLY A 358 -5.93 19.85 -8.36
N TRP A 359 -5.47 18.66 -8.77
CA TRP A 359 -4.07 18.25 -8.69
C TRP A 359 -3.30 18.39 -10.02
N PHE A 360 -4.00 18.42 -11.15
CA PHE A 360 -3.41 18.50 -12.49
C PHE A 360 -4.08 19.58 -13.35
N PRO A 361 -3.88 20.86 -13.01
CA PRO A 361 -4.56 21.95 -13.72
C PRO A 361 -4.17 22.04 -15.21
N GLU A 362 -2.96 21.58 -15.57
CA GLU A 362 -2.46 21.64 -16.96
C GLU A 362 -2.79 20.39 -17.78
N ASP A 363 -2.93 19.22 -17.13
CA ASP A 363 -3.17 17.91 -17.76
C ASP A 363 -4.48 17.29 -17.30
N GLY A 364 -5.61 17.95 -17.47
CA GLY A 364 -6.90 17.50 -16.97
C GLY A 364 -7.25 16.04 -17.30
N LEU A 365 -8.16 15.43 -16.53
CA LEU A 365 -8.64 14.05 -16.68
C LEU A 365 -8.93 13.66 -18.14
N LEU A 366 -9.49 14.58 -18.90
CA LEU A 366 -9.82 14.36 -20.31
C LEU A 366 -8.56 14.17 -21.17
N ALA A 367 -7.52 14.98 -20.96
CA ALA A 367 -6.26 14.87 -21.70
C ALA A 367 -5.55 13.54 -21.38
N GLN A 368 -5.55 13.13 -20.13
CA GLN A 368 -4.98 11.86 -19.71
C GLN A 368 -5.81 10.66 -20.18
N PHE A 369 -7.14 10.76 -20.12
CA PHE A 369 -8.03 9.75 -20.65
C PHE A 369 -7.84 9.60 -22.17
N VAL A 370 -7.80 10.69 -22.92
CA VAL A 370 -7.49 10.67 -24.36
C VAL A 370 -6.06 10.15 -24.59
N GLY A 371 -5.12 10.50 -23.72
CA GLY A 371 -3.76 9.98 -23.75
C GLY A 371 -3.69 8.47 -23.66
N THR A 372 -4.50 7.82 -22.79
CA THR A 372 -4.56 6.34 -22.67
C THR A 372 -5.03 5.66 -23.96
N PHE A 373 -5.79 6.36 -24.80
CA PHE A 373 -6.19 5.87 -26.13
C PHE A 373 -5.19 6.25 -27.23
N SER A 374 -4.12 6.98 -26.91
CA SER A 374 -3.12 7.34 -27.90
C SER A 374 -2.37 6.07 -28.38
N VAL A 375 -2.17 5.97 -29.69
CA VAL A 375 -1.45 4.85 -30.32
C VAL A 375 -0.06 4.67 -29.72
N ARG A 376 0.58 5.76 -29.28
CA ARG A 376 1.90 5.72 -28.66
C ARG A 376 1.89 4.97 -27.31
N ILE A 377 0.91 5.26 -26.44
CA ILE A 377 0.76 4.61 -25.13
C ILE A 377 0.31 3.17 -25.31
N ILE A 378 -0.65 2.90 -26.21
CA ILE A 378 -1.12 1.55 -26.52
C ILE A 378 0.03 0.67 -27.04
N LEU A 379 0.92 1.19 -27.87
CA LEU A 379 2.03 0.41 -28.44
C LEU A 379 3.28 0.35 -27.54
N ALA A 380 3.41 1.20 -26.52
CA ALA A 380 4.59 1.24 -25.66
C ALA A 380 4.85 -0.11 -24.95
N PRO A 381 3.86 -0.80 -24.35
CA PRO A 381 4.07 -2.13 -23.76
C PRO A 381 4.49 -3.17 -24.79
N VAL A 382 3.88 -3.16 -25.99
CA VAL A 382 4.21 -4.09 -27.07
C VAL A 382 5.65 -3.89 -27.55
N LYS A 383 6.10 -2.64 -27.68
CA LYS A 383 7.50 -2.30 -28.02
C LYS A 383 8.45 -2.77 -26.94
N SER A 384 8.09 -2.64 -25.67
CA SER A 384 8.90 -3.11 -24.54
C SER A 384 9.08 -4.63 -24.55
N LEU A 385 8.04 -5.39 -24.90
CA LEU A 385 8.15 -6.84 -25.07
C LEU A 385 9.01 -7.24 -26.25
N ALA A 386 8.90 -6.52 -27.36
CA ALA A 386 9.64 -6.83 -28.56
C ALA A 386 11.15 -6.54 -28.41
N ASP A 387 11.53 -5.69 -27.45
CA ASP A 387 12.93 -5.29 -27.23
C ASP A 387 13.31 -5.40 -25.73
N THR A 388 13.35 -6.63 -25.24
CA THR A 388 13.77 -6.92 -23.86
C THR A 388 15.25 -6.59 -23.61
N ALA A 389 16.10 -6.66 -24.64
CA ALA A 389 17.51 -6.29 -24.52
C ALA A 389 17.66 -4.79 -24.20
N ARG A 390 16.84 -3.94 -24.82
CA ARG A 390 16.79 -2.51 -24.50
C ARG A 390 16.36 -2.28 -23.04
N LEU A 391 15.32 -3.00 -22.57
CA LEU A 391 14.88 -2.87 -21.17
C LEU A 391 15.96 -3.26 -20.18
N GLN A 392 16.68 -4.35 -20.46
CA GLN A 392 17.78 -4.81 -19.62
C GLN A 392 18.94 -3.80 -19.61
N LYS A 393 19.24 -3.17 -20.76
CA LYS A 393 20.22 -2.09 -20.84
C LYS A 393 19.79 -0.88 -19.99
N ILE A 394 18.53 -0.44 -20.08
CA ILE A 394 17.99 0.68 -19.29
C ILE A 394 18.08 0.34 -17.80
N TYR A 395 17.72 -0.88 -17.41
CA TYR A 395 17.82 -1.34 -16.03
C TYR A 395 19.26 -1.26 -15.51
N GLY A 396 20.24 -1.77 -16.28
CA GLY A 396 21.65 -1.69 -15.91
C GLY A 396 22.16 -0.24 -15.80
N GLN A 397 21.74 0.65 -16.71
CA GLN A 397 22.09 2.07 -16.66
C GLN A 397 21.51 2.76 -15.42
N ASN A 398 20.26 2.41 -15.03
CA ASN A 398 19.63 2.93 -13.84
C ASN A 398 20.37 2.49 -12.57
N LEU A 399 20.71 1.20 -12.45
CA LEU A 399 21.51 0.69 -11.34
C LEU A 399 22.87 1.40 -11.24
N ALA A 400 23.54 1.63 -12.38
CA ALA A 400 24.81 2.35 -12.39
C ALA A 400 24.66 3.82 -11.91
N ALA A 401 23.55 4.49 -12.29
CA ALA A 401 23.26 5.85 -11.80
C ALA A 401 22.97 5.87 -10.29
N ILE A 402 22.19 4.91 -9.79
CA ILE A 402 21.89 4.78 -8.36
C ILE A 402 23.16 4.50 -7.56
N ARG A 403 24.02 3.59 -8.03
CA ARG A 403 25.32 3.32 -7.40
C ARG A 403 26.17 4.57 -7.26
N LYS A 404 26.16 5.44 -8.27
CA LYS A 404 26.89 6.72 -8.22
C LYS A 404 26.28 7.71 -7.23
N GLN A 405 24.95 7.73 -7.14
CA GLN A 405 24.23 8.66 -6.26
C GLN A 405 24.27 8.21 -4.78
N PHE A 406 24.16 6.92 -4.54
CA PHE A 406 24.14 6.30 -3.22
C PHE A 406 25.22 5.22 -3.12
N PRO A 407 26.50 5.62 -3.07
CA PRO A 407 27.58 4.65 -2.94
C PRO A 407 27.48 3.90 -1.62
N VAL A 408 27.49 2.58 -1.71
CA VAL A 408 27.56 1.67 -0.55
C VAL A 408 28.94 1.02 -0.54
N PRO A 409 29.55 0.80 0.64
CA PRO A 409 30.85 0.14 0.72
C PRO A 409 30.76 -1.30 0.23
N ALA A 410 31.82 -1.79 -0.40
CA ALA A 410 31.93 -3.21 -0.71
C ALA A 410 32.15 -3.99 0.58
N VAL A 411 31.33 -5.02 0.80
CA VAL A 411 31.41 -5.87 1.98
C VAL A 411 31.41 -7.33 1.59
N GLU A 412 32.05 -8.14 2.40
CA GLU A 412 31.96 -9.60 2.32
C GLU A 412 30.74 -10.09 3.11
N GLY A 413 30.06 -11.10 2.61
CA GLY A 413 28.89 -11.69 3.24
C GLY A 413 27.58 -11.01 2.82
N ASP A 414 26.59 -11.13 3.69
CA ASP A 414 25.27 -10.58 3.51
C ASP A 414 25.12 -9.20 4.14
N ALA A 415 24.14 -8.45 3.67
CA ALA A 415 23.89 -7.09 4.12
C ALA A 415 22.39 -6.78 4.23
N ASP A 416 22.03 -5.96 5.22
CA ASP A 416 20.74 -5.27 5.30
C ASP A 416 20.93 -3.76 5.30
N ILE A 417 19.86 -2.98 5.13
CA ILE A 417 19.92 -1.51 5.10
C ILE A 417 18.82 -0.89 5.96
N TYR A 418 19.20 0.13 6.72
CA TYR A 418 18.32 1.00 7.48
C TYR A 418 18.34 2.42 6.90
N PRO A 419 17.20 3.13 6.89
CA PRO A 419 15.86 2.61 7.27
C PRO A 419 15.10 1.95 6.10
N TRP A 420 15.36 2.30 4.80
CA TRP A 420 14.47 1.90 3.70
C TRP A 420 15.11 1.86 2.30
N ASN A 421 16.32 2.32 2.06
CA ASN A 421 16.87 2.49 0.70
C ASN A 421 17.50 1.20 0.13
N GLN A 422 16.70 0.13 -0.02
CA GLN A 422 17.16 -1.16 -0.55
C GLN A 422 17.74 -1.03 -1.97
N MET A 423 17.25 -0.05 -2.77
CA MET A 423 17.80 0.19 -4.11
C MET A 423 19.31 0.50 -4.10
N ALA A 424 19.84 1.11 -3.03
CA ALA A 424 21.28 1.35 -2.89
C ALA A 424 22.05 0.02 -2.77
N LEU A 425 21.53 -0.95 -1.98
CA LEU A 425 22.14 -2.29 -1.87
C LEU A 425 22.12 -3.04 -3.20
N PHE A 426 20.97 -3.04 -3.90
CA PHE A 426 20.83 -3.73 -5.18
C PHE A 426 21.75 -3.12 -6.24
N ALA A 427 21.85 -1.79 -6.30
CA ALA A 427 22.77 -1.09 -7.18
C ALA A 427 24.22 -1.35 -6.82
N GLY A 428 24.54 -1.52 -5.54
CA GLY A 428 25.85 -1.90 -5.02
C GLY A 428 26.24 -3.35 -5.36
N GLY A 429 25.27 -4.19 -5.67
CA GLY A 429 25.49 -5.62 -5.91
C GLY A 429 25.71 -6.42 -4.63
N LEU A 430 25.24 -5.93 -3.48
CA LEU A 430 25.38 -6.61 -2.21
C LEU A 430 24.36 -7.76 -2.08
N ASN A 431 24.75 -8.81 -1.36
CA ASN A 431 23.87 -9.94 -1.04
C ASN A 431 22.86 -9.50 0.03
N TYR A 432 21.65 -9.15 -0.39
CA TYR A 432 20.64 -8.63 0.51
C TYR A 432 20.00 -9.72 1.35
N HIS A 433 20.04 -9.57 2.67
CA HIS A 433 19.41 -10.44 3.65
C HIS A 433 18.57 -9.60 4.62
N PRO A 434 17.27 -9.41 4.32
CA PRO A 434 16.44 -8.44 5.03
C PRO A 434 16.04 -8.91 6.44
N ARG A 435 15.86 -7.93 7.34
CA ARG A 435 15.01 -8.10 8.51
C ARG A 435 13.55 -8.25 8.10
N PRO A 436 12.67 -8.88 8.91
CA PRO A 436 11.28 -9.14 8.53
C PRO A 436 10.51 -7.90 8.11
N VAL A 437 10.49 -6.83 8.91
CA VAL A 437 9.89 -5.55 8.55
C VAL A 437 10.99 -4.67 7.93
N PHE A 438 11.31 -4.94 6.67
CA PHE A 438 12.47 -4.37 5.98
C PHE A 438 12.40 -2.85 5.71
N GLN A 439 11.21 -2.27 5.77
CA GLN A 439 10.98 -0.82 5.76
C GLN A 439 10.75 -0.38 7.20
N SER A 440 11.73 0.26 7.87
CA SER A 440 11.65 0.60 9.29
C SER A 440 10.39 1.35 9.67
N TYR A 441 9.94 2.27 8.81
CA TYR A 441 8.73 3.04 9.04
C TYR A 441 7.45 2.20 9.09
N SER A 442 7.50 0.93 8.67
CA SER A 442 6.36 0.01 8.70
C SER A 442 6.27 -0.79 10.00
N ALA A 443 7.20 -0.63 10.93
CA ALA A 443 7.15 -1.23 12.25
C ALA A 443 6.16 -0.49 13.17
N TYR A 444 4.90 -0.39 12.77
CA TYR A 444 3.85 0.45 13.36
C TYR A 444 3.44 0.07 14.78
N THR A 445 3.75 -1.12 15.22
CA THR A 445 3.38 -1.66 16.53
C THR A 445 4.59 -2.25 17.24
N PRO A 446 4.55 -2.38 18.58
CA PRO A 446 5.63 -3.03 19.34
C PRO A 446 5.94 -4.45 18.84
N GLU A 447 4.90 -5.20 18.43
CA GLU A 447 5.05 -6.56 17.93
C GLU A 447 5.80 -6.61 16.60
N LEU A 448 5.55 -5.65 15.70
CA LEU A 448 6.28 -5.55 14.43
C LEU A 448 7.73 -5.12 14.64
N ALA A 449 7.99 -4.17 15.55
CA ALA A 449 9.34 -3.76 15.92
C ALA A 449 10.11 -4.90 16.60
N GLU A 450 9.43 -5.71 17.42
CA GLU A 450 10.03 -6.87 18.06
C GLU A 450 10.43 -7.97 17.05
N LEU A 451 9.73 -8.13 15.93
CA LEU A 451 10.17 -9.03 14.86
C LEU A 451 11.57 -8.68 14.35
N ASN A 452 11.84 -7.38 14.18
CA ASN A 452 13.14 -6.89 13.73
C ASN A 452 14.21 -7.02 14.83
N ALA A 453 13.89 -6.64 16.06
CA ALA A 453 14.80 -6.79 17.18
C ALA A 453 15.15 -8.27 17.43
N ALA A 454 14.17 -9.17 17.38
CA ALA A 454 14.39 -10.61 17.47
C ALA A 454 15.27 -11.16 16.34
N TYR A 455 15.07 -10.65 15.11
CA TYR A 455 15.94 -10.99 13.99
C TYR A 455 17.39 -10.56 14.26
N LEU A 456 17.62 -9.32 14.70
CA LEU A 456 18.96 -8.82 15.00
C LEU A 456 19.65 -9.63 16.13
N ARG A 457 18.89 -10.15 17.10
CA ARG A 457 19.38 -11.05 18.14
C ARG A 457 19.71 -12.45 17.62
N SER A 458 19.12 -12.86 16.51
CA SER A 458 19.24 -14.22 15.98
C SER A 458 20.63 -14.50 15.38
N GLY A 459 20.96 -15.80 15.22
CA GLY A 459 22.14 -16.23 14.45
C GLY A 459 22.05 -15.96 12.95
N HIS A 460 20.87 -15.58 12.45
CA HIS A 460 20.58 -15.35 11.03
C HIS A 460 20.59 -13.87 10.65
N ALA A 461 20.85 -12.94 11.58
CA ALA A 461 20.91 -11.53 11.26
C ALA A 461 22.05 -11.23 10.28
N ALA A 462 21.85 -10.29 9.37
CA ALA A 462 22.83 -9.87 8.38
C ALA A 462 24.18 -9.53 9.02
N SER A 463 25.26 -9.94 8.36
CA SER A 463 26.64 -9.70 8.82
C SER A 463 27.03 -8.22 8.75
N ASN A 464 26.40 -7.50 7.83
CA ASN A 464 26.66 -6.09 7.59
C ASN A 464 25.34 -5.31 7.56
N ILE A 465 25.34 -4.12 8.17
CA ILE A 465 24.22 -3.17 8.09
C ILE A 465 24.71 -1.89 7.46
N VAL A 466 24.12 -1.51 6.34
CA VAL A 466 24.23 -0.19 5.75
C VAL A 466 23.23 0.72 6.46
N PHE A 467 23.71 1.64 7.30
CA PHE A 467 22.87 2.37 8.23
C PHE A 467 22.79 3.86 7.88
N GLY A 468 21.59 4.38 7.84
CA GLY A 468 21.27 5.81 7.76
C GLY A 468 20.16 6.18 8.72
N ILE A 469 19.93 7.48 8.87
CA ILE A 469 18.80 8.03 9.65
C ILE A 469 18.00 8.92 8.70
N ASP A 470 16.79 8.47 8.38
CA ASP A 470 15.88 9.18 7.47
C ASP A 470 14.42 8.80 7.85
N PRO A 471 13.90 9.40 8.95
CA PRO A 471 12.58 9.06 9.47
C PRO A 471 11.47 9.57 8.55
N LEU A 472 10.44 8.74 8.33
CA LEU A 472 9.35 9.05 7.43
C LEU A 472 8.46 10.19 7.98
N ASN A 473 8.09 11.14 7.13
CA ASN A 473 7.11 12.20 7.43
C ASN A 473 7.43 13.02 8.69
N GLY A 474 8.72 13.23 8.99
CA GLY A 474 9.16 14.03 10.14
C GLY A 474 8.90 13.36 11.50
N ARG A 475 8.89 12.03 11.56
CA ARG A 475 8.86 11.31 12.84
C ARG A 475 10.12 11.58 13.66
N TYR A 476 10.04 11.31 14.95
CA TYR A 476 11.23 11.36 15.80
C TYR A 476 12.26 10.33 15.30
N PRO A 477 13.54 10.67 15.16
CA PRO A 477 14.49 9.84 14.40
C PRO A 477 14.64 8.39 14.86
N SER A 478 14.60 8.14 16.16
CA SER A 478 14.71 6.79 16.74
C SER A 478 13.36 6.09 16.92
N LEU A 479 12.26 6.68 16.45
CA LEU A 479 10.92 6.13 16.61
C LEU A 479 10.63 5.03 15.58
N ASP A 480 11.07 5.23 14.32
CA ASP A 480 10.95 4.22 13.29
C ASP A 480 11.76 2.97 13.69
N ASP A 481 11.07 1.85 13.96
CA ASP A 481 11.69 0.59 14.37
C ASP A 481 12.56 0.74 15.65
N GLY A 482 12.00 1.39 16.68
CA GLY A 482 12.74 1.81 17.87
C GLY A 482 13.45 0.67 18.59
N LEU A 483 12.85 -0.52 18.69
CA LEU A 483 13.43 -1.69 19.35
C LEU A 483 14.70 -2.22 18.66
N SER A 484 14.92 -1.91 17.40
CA SER A 484 16.16 -2.27 16.69
C SER A 484 17.37 -1.45 17.14
N TRP A 485 17.19 -0.23 17.68
CA TRP A 485 18.32 0.65 18.01
C TRP A 485 19.26 0.11 19.08
N PRO A 486 18.78 -0.40 20.24
CA PRO A 486 19.66 -1.03 21.22
C PRO A 486 20.42 -2.24 20.65
N GLU A 487 19.76 -3.05 19.79
CA GLU A 487 20.38 -4.20 19.15
C GLU A 487 21.49 -3.79 18.18
N LEU A 488 21.27 -2.72 17.38
CA LEU A 488 22.29 -2.18 16.47
C LEU A 488 23.51 -1.64 17.26
N LEU A 489 23.29 -0.93 18.37
CA LEU A 489 24.35 -0.38 19.21
C LEU A 489 25.19 -1.48 19.91
N THR A 490 24.60 -2.63 20.20
CA THR A 490 25.24 -3.66 21.02
C THR A 490 25.73 -4.87 20.24
N ARG A 491 25.12 -5.18 19.11
CA ARG A 491 25.45 -6.37 18.30
C ARG A 491 26.27 -6.07 17.06
N TYR A 492 26.46 -4.78 16.75
CA TYR A 492 27.25 -4.36 15.61
C TYR A 492 28.32 -3.36 16.05
N ASP A 493 29.45 -3.41 15.34
CA ASP A 493 30.55 -2.46 15.48
C ASP A 493 30.55 -1.51 14.29
N ILE A 494 30.85 -0.24 14.51
CA ILE A 494 31.01 0.74 13.45
C ILE A 494 32.30 0.42 12.70
N ALA A 495 32.16 0.03 11.43
CA ALA A 495 33.28 -0.36 10.58
C ALA A 495 33.75 0.75 9.62
N ASP A 496 32.81 1.60 9.14
CA ASP A 496 33.12 2.74 8.27
C ASP A 496 32.14 3.89 8.49
N THR A 497 32.66 5.11 8.51
CA THR A 497 31.92 6.36 8.72
C THR A 497 31.96 7.30 7.50
N ASN A 498 32.77 6.99 6.49
CA ASN A 498 33.16 7.92 5.43
C ASN A 498 32.14 8.05 4.29
N GLY A 499 31.19 7.14 4.16
CA GLY A 499 30.24 7.14 3.05
C GLY A 499 28.97 7.97 3.29
N THR A 500 28.04 7.85 2.36
CA THR A 500 26.65 8.33 2.51
C THR A 500 25.97 7.63 3.69
N PHE A 501 26.28 6.36 3.90
CA PHE A 501 25.80 5.52 4.99
C PHE A 501 26.94 5.19 5.96
N LEU A 502 26.57 4.82 7.19
CA LEU A 502 27.49 4.11 8.09
C LEU A 502 27.52 2.64 7.68
N LEU A 503 28.66 2.01 7.80
CA LEU A 503 28.77 0.56 7.75
C LEU A 503 28.88 0.02 9.17
N LEU A 504 27.93 -0.79 9.57
CA LEU A 504 27.94 -1.54 10.82
C LEU A 504 28.23 -3.00 10.49
N LYS A 505 29.22 -3.59 11.14
CA LYS A 505 29.61 -4.99 10.99
C LYS A 505 29.26 -5.77 12.25
N ARG A 506 28.74 -6.97 12.09
CA ARG A 506 28.36 -7.79 13.23
C ARG A 506 29.53 -8.00 14.17
N ALA A 507 29.33 -7.70 15.46
CA ALA A 507 30.34 -7.85 16.49
C ALA A 507 30.65 -9.34 16.74
N ALA A 508 31.94 -9.64 16.94
CA ALA A 508 32.37 -11.02 17.24
C ALA A 508 31.76 -11.54 18.57
N ALA A 509 31.61 -10.66 19.54
CA ALA A 509 30.91 -10.90 20.79
C ALA A 509 29.85 -9.82 21.00
N PRO A 510 28.55 -10.19 21.05
CA PRO A 510 27.49 -9.22 21.31
C PRO A 510 27.66 -8.63 22.72
N ARG A 511 27.45 -7.34 22.83
CA ARG A 511 27.34 -6.62 24.11
C ARG A 511 25.89 -6.71 24.57
N GLU A 512 25.67 -6.68 25.86
CA GLU A 512 24.32 -6.62 26.42
C GLU A 512 23.96 -5.19 26.80
N TYR A 513 22.70 -4.85 26.72
CA TYR A 513 22.16 -3.61 27.23
C TYR A 513 21.14 -3.87 28.33
N HIS A 514 20.95 -2.88 29.19
CA HIS A 514 19.99 -2.93 30.27
C HIS A 514 19.12 -1.68 30.28
N LEU A 515 17.83 -1.88 30.48
CA LEU A 515 16.87 -0.80 30.71
C LEU A 515 16.55 -0.76 32.22
N THR A 516 16.94 0.33 32.87
CA THR A 516 16.64 0.57 34.27
C THR A 516 15.55 1.63 34.38
N LEU A 517 14.40 1.31 34.95
CA LEU A 517 13.31 2.25 35.14
C LEU A 517 13.78 3.39 36.06
N LEU A 518 13.66 4.64 35.57
CA LEU A 518 13.96 5.85 36.31
C LEU A 518 12.68 6.49 36.85
N GLU A 519 11.66 6.58 36.03
CA GLU A 519 10.43 7.27 36.37
C GLU A 519 9.25 6.67 35.61
N GLU A 520 8.13 6.51 36.30
CA GLU A 520 6.83 6.22 35.70
C GLU A 520 5.88 7.33 36.13
N THR A 521 5.31 8.04 35.16
CA THR A 521 4.49 9.23 35.40
C THR A 521 3.39 9.34 34.35
N THR A 522 2.59 10.38 34.49
CA THR A 522 1.58 10.76 33.50
C THR A 522 1.78 12.20 33.07
N ILE A 523 1.55 12.47 31.79
CA ILE A 523 1.66 13.81 31.21
C ILE A 523 0.36 14.19 30.50
N HIS A 524 -0.01 15.46 30.54
CA HIS A 524 -1.18 15.97 29.84
C HIS A 524 -0.80 16.59 28.48
N PHE A 525 -1.71 16.51 27.53
CA PHE A 525 -1.52 17.15 26.23
C PHE A 525 -1.38 18.67 26.38
N GLY A 526 -0.36 19.23 25.73
CA GLY A 526 -0.05 20.66 25.75
C GLY A 526 0.77 21.12 26.95
N GLU A 527 0.98 20.27 27.96
CA GLU A 527 1.83 20.57 29.11
C GLU A 527 3.29 20.18 28.82
N SER A 528 4.21 21.02 29.30
CA SER A 528 5.64 20.73 29.22
C SER A 528 6.06 19.88 30.41
N PHE A 529 6.62 18.72 30.12
CA PHE A 529 7.19 17.82 31.11
C PHE A 529 8.73 17.94 31.07
N THR A 530 9.31 18.31 32.20
CA THR A 530 10.78 18.41 32.36
C THR A 530 11.35 17.03 32.63
N LEU A 531 12.30 16.60 31.81
CA LEU A 531 12.97 15.31 31.98
C LEU A 531 13.93 15.32 33.16
N PRO A 532 14.16 14.16 33.81
CA PRO A 532 15.16 14.06 34.87
C PRO A 532 16.53 14.55 34.40
N ALA A 533 17.19 15.34 35.24
CA ALA A 533 18.53 15.83 34.96
C ALA A 533 19.53 14.67 35.06
N THR A 534 19.88 14.11 33.92
CA THR A 534 20.84 13.00 33.82
C THR A 534 22.07 13.45 33.04
N THR A 535 23.22 13.21 33.56
CA THR A 535 24.50 13.52 32.89
C THR A 535 25.05 12.25 32.26
N ASN A 536 25.43 12.32 30.97
CA ASN A 536 26.01 11.19 30.23
C ASN A 536 25.10 9.94 30.14
N THR A 537 23.80 10.15 30.20
CA THR A 537 22.80 9.06 30.24
C THR A 537 21.94 9.06 28.98
N VAL A 538 21.74 7.86 28.42
CA VAL A 538 20.80 7.67 27.33
C VAL A 538 19.41 7.40 27.96
N LEU A 539 18.44 8.26 27.64
CA LEU A 539 17.06 8.07 28.08
C LEU A 539 16.27 7.34 26.99
N TRP A 540 15.66 6.25 27.38
CA TRP A 540 14.66 5.51 26.62
C TRP A 540 13.28 5.87 27.13
N ALA A 541 12.35 6.14 26.24
CA ALA A 541 10.97 6.47 26.57
C ALA A 541 10.00 5.48 25.97
N GLU A 542 9.01 5.08 26.77
CA GLU A 542 7.81 4.40 26.33
C GLU A 542 6.60 5.25 26.66
N MET A 543 5.73 5.46 25.66
CA MET A 543 4.55 6.31 25.80
C MET A 543 3.30 5.52 25.46
N ASP A 544 2.43 5.28 26.46
CA ASP A 544 1.17 4.61 26.25
C ASP A 544 0.06 5.63 25.97
N ILE A 545 -0.20 5.82 24.68
CA ILE A 545 -1.17 6.79 24.16
C ILE A 545 -2.34 6.01 23.57
N ASN A 546 -3.45 5.99 24.29
CA ASN A 546 -4.64 5.26 23.91
C ASN A 546 -5.64 6.16 23.19
N LYS A 547 -6.37 5.59 22.22
CA LYS A 547 -7.49 6.28 21.58
C LYS A 547 -8.67 6.34 22.55
N SER A 548 -9.30 7.50 22.63
CA SER A 548 -10.62 7.63 23.23
C SER A 548 -11.68 6.90 22.36
N MET A 549 -12.90 6.80 22.86
CA MET A 549 -14.02 6.29 22.05
C MET A 549 -14.19 7.10 20.75
N THR A 550 -14.11 8.43 20.84
CA THR A 550 -14.17 9.33 19.67
C THR A 550 -13.00 9.08 18.72
N GLY A 551 -11.80 8.89 19.25
CA GLY A 551 -10.61 8.56 18.46
C GLY A 551 -10.71 7.20 17.76
N THR A 552 -11.27 6.20 18.43
CA THR A 552 -11.54 4.88 17.84
C THR A 552 -12.53 4.97 16.69
N VAL A 553 -13.61 5.73 16.85
CA VAL A 553 -14.59 5.99 15.78
C VAL A 553 -13.95 6.78 14.63
N ALA A 554 -13.17 7.82 14.95
CA ALA A 554 -12.46 8.62 13.95
C ALA A 554 -11.47 7.74 13.15
N ASP A 555 -10.71 6.86 13.81
CA ASP A 555 -9.79 5.93 13.17
C ASP A 555 -10.53 4.91 12.29
N ALA A 556 -11.64 4.36 12.76
CA ALA A 556 -12.44 3.42 11.99
C ALA A 556 -13.04 4.06 10.73
N LEU A 557 -13.60 5.27 10.83
CA LEU A 557 -14.30 5.93 9.74
C LEU A 557 -13.39 6.74 8.81
N TYR A 558 -12.34 7.36 9.36
CA TYR A 558 -11.43 8.23 8.61
C TYR A 558 -10.02 8.19 9.17
N LYS A 559 -9.61 9.17 9.97
CA LYS A 559 -8.29 9.28 10.63
C LYS A 559 -8.40 10.09 11.93
N PRO A 560 -7.67 9.70 12.99
CA PRO A 560 -7.57 10.49 14.22
C PRO A 560 -6.68 11.72 14.01
N ALA A 561 -6.59 12.58 15.01
CA ALA A 561 -5.68 13.73 14.98
C ALA A 561 -4.21 13.27 15.00
N ILE A 562 -3.36 13.94 14.21
CA ILE A 562 -1.91 13.69 14.20
C ILE A 562 -1.31 14.24 15.50
N LEU A 563 -0.53 13.41 16.20
CA LEU A 563 0.23 13.81 17.36
C LEU A 563 1.61 14.36 16.97
N ARG A 564 2.06 15.34 17.75
CA ARG A 564 3.39 15.95 17.65
C ARG A 564 4.09 15.89 18.99
N LEU A 565 5.36 15.56 18.97
CA LEU A 565 6.28 15.63 20.07
C LEU A 565 7.16 16.88 19.86
N MET A 566 7.01 17.88 20.70
CA MET A 566 7.97 18.98 20.81
C MET A 566 9.04 18.56 21.82
N VAL A 567 10.29 18.68 21.45
CA VAL A 567 11.44 18.48 22.33
C VAL A 567 12.18 19.79 22.53
N SER A 568 12.52 20.12 23.79
CA SER A 568 13.41 21.22 24.13
C SER A 568 14.80 20.66 24.39
N LEU A 569 15.79 21.15 23.67
CA LEU A 569 17.18 20.71 23.80
C LEU A 569 17.94 21.56 24.82
N ARG A 570 19.05 21.05 25.35
CA ARG A 570 19.93 21.78 26.27
C ARG A 570 20.50 23.06 25.65
N ASP A 571 20.71 23.10 24.36
CA ASP A 571 21.13 24.31 23.62
C ASP A 571 20.00 25.31 23.36
N ARG A 572 18.83 25.12 23.98
CA ARG A 572 17.59 25.93 23.91
C ARG A 572 16.82 25.85 22.59
N ARG A 573 17.20 24.99 21.64
CA ARG A 573 16.38 24.75 20.46
C ARG A 573 15.13 23.99 20.84
N GLN A 574 14.02 24.31 20.17
CA GLN A 574 12.77 23.54 20.22
C GLN A 574 12.49 22.95 18.85
N ILE A 575 12.28 21.65 18.79
CA ILE A 575 12.06 20.93 17.54
C ILE A 575 10.78 20.11 17.65
N TYR A 576 9.99 20.14 16.59
CA TYR A 576 8.74 19.42 16.50
C TYR A 576 8.91 18.19 15.62
N PHE A 577 8.48 17.06 16.13
CA PHE A 577 8.46 15.79 15.41
C PHE A 577 7.04 15.23 15.37
N ARG A 578 6.76 14.40 14.41
CA ARG A 578 5.57 13.58 14.42
C ARG A 578 5.75 12.45 15.45
N LEU A 579 4.70 12.21 16.24
CA LEU A 579 4.64 11.11 17.20
C LEU A 579 3.60 10.09 16.72
N VAL A 580 4.01 8.82 16.60
CA VAL A 580 3.13 7.70 16.22
C VAL A 580 2.87 6.87 17.48
N PRO A 581 1.64 6.81 17.99
CA PRO A 581 1.32 6.13 19.24
C PRO A 581 1.77 4.68 19.32
N GLY A 582 1.55 3.90 18.25
CA GLY A 582 1.93 2.49 18.20
C GLY A 582 3.44 2.28 18.30
N GLU A 583 4.23 3.09 17.63
CA GLU A 583 5.70 3.06 17.69
C GLU A 583 6.20 3.52 19.06
N ALA A 584 5.64 4.61 19.60
CA ALA A 584 6.03 5.17 20.89
C ALA A 584 5.76 4.21 22.07
N ARG A 585 4.77 3.35 21.94
CA ARG A 585 4.48 2.29 22.91
C ARG A 585 5.58 1.23 22.98
N GLY A 586 6.23 0.93 21.84
CA GLY A 586 7.37 0.00 21.78
C GLY A 586 8.63 0.56 22.43
N GLY A 587 8.74 1.88 22.50
CA GLY A 587 9.88 2.59 23.07
C GLY A 587 10.90 3.05 22.02
N PHE A 588 11.63 4.10 22.39
CA PHE A 588 12.63 4.72 21.52
C PHE A 588 13.65 5.53 22.36
N ILE A 589 14.83 5.80 21.81
CA ILE A 589 15.82 6.67 22.44
C ILE A 589 15.31 8.12 22.39
N LEU A 590 14.91 8.67 23.54
CA LEU A 590 14.39 10.04 23.65
C LEU A 590 15.51 11.07 23.82
N SER A 591 16.56 10.75 24.58
CA SER A 591 17.67 11.67 24.82
C SER A 591 18.99 10.90 24.86
N PRO A 592 20.04 11.43 24.20
CA PRO A 592 20.06 12.63 23.35
C PRO A 592 19.32 12.45 22.03
N LEU A 593 18.98 13.55 21.35
CA LEU A 593 18.40 13.53 20.01
C LEU A 593 19.44 13.04 18.99
N ILE A 594 19.17 11.87 18.39
CA ILE A 594 20.05 11.26 17.39
C ILE A 594 19.43 11.45 16.01
N GLY A 595 19.77 12.57 15.36
CA GLY A 595 19.16 12.99 14.11
C GLY A 595 19.98 12.69 12.84
N ASP A 596 21.24 12.30 13.00
CA ASP A 596 22.17 12.05 11.89
C ASP A 596 23.22 11.00 12.23
N LYS A 597 24.03 10.64 11.23
CA LYS A 597 25.10 9.65 11.38
C LYS A 597 26.14 10.05 12.44
N ALA A 598 26.51 11.33 12.51
CA ALA A 598 27.53 11.82 13.42
C ALA A 598 27.09 11.68 14.89
N SER A 599 25.82 12.00 15.17
CA SER A 599 25.23 11.78 16.49
C SER A 599 25.10 10.28 16.84
N PHE A 600 24.79 9.40 15.88
CA PHE A 600 24.78 7.95 16.11
C PHE A 600 26.19 7.42 16.44
N VAL A 601 27.21 7.83 15.67
CA VAL A 601 28.62 7.48 15.95
C VAL A 601 29.02 7.95 17.34
N SER A 602 28.64 9.17 17.69
CA SER A 602 28.95 9.75 19.03
C SER A 602 28.20 8.99 20.14
N LEU A 603 27.00 8.52 19.89
CA LEU A 603 26.22 7.69 20.83
C LEU A 603 26.89 6.33 21.07
N ALA A 604 27.39 5.70 20.01
CA ALA A 604 28.06 4.41 20.07
C ALA A 604 29.49 4.47 20.66
N SER A 605 30.15 5.64 20.63
CA SER A 605 31.56 5.82 21.04
C SER A 605 31.73 6.15 22.51
N THR A 606 32.82 5.66 23.11
CA THR A 606 33.23 6.02 24.48
C THR A 606 33.48 7.51 24.67
N ASP A 607 34.10 8.17 23.69
CA ASP A 607 34.50 9.59 23.77
C ASP A 607 33.48 10.54 23.10
N GLY A 608 32.38 10.01 22.60
CA GLY A 608 31.42 10.76 21.80
C GLY A 608 30.48 11.68 22.60
N TRP A 609 30.36 11.49 23.92
CA TRP A 609 29.34 12.18 24.70
C TRP A 609 29.46 13.71 24.69
N SER A 610 30.67 14.24 24.70
CA SER A 610 30.92 15.68 24.64
C SER A 610 30.24 16.34 23.41
N LYS A 611 30.13 15.61 22.30
CA LYS A 611 29.48 16.06 21.07
C LYS A 611 27.95 15.98 21.14
N LEU A 612 27.41 15.21 22.09
CA LEU A 612 25.97 15.03 22.29
C LEU A 612 25.38 15.95 23.36
N SER A 613 26.18 16.65 24.14
CA SER A 613 25.74 17.46 25.28
C SER A 613 24.71 18.54 24.91
N GLY A 614 24.83 19.15 23.73
CA GLY A 614 23.87 20.12 23.20
C GLY A 614 22.56 19.47 22.71
N LEU A 615 22.57 18.17 22.38
CA LEU A 615 21.44 17.40 21.86
C LEU A 615 20.64 16.69 22.96
N GLU A 616 21.03 16.86 24.23
CA GLU A 616 20.24 16.33 25.34
C GLU A 616 18.87 17.00 25.40
N VAL A 617 17.83 16.17 25.46
CA VAL A 617 16.43 16.63 25.59
C VAL A 617 16.20 16.94 27.06
N THR A 618 15.76 18.17 27.36
CA THR A 618 15.50 18.67 28.72
C THR A 618 14.02 18.70 29.06
N ALA A 619 13.16 18.85 28.07
CA ALA A 619 11.72 18.81 28.25
C ALA A 619 11.00 18.32 26.99
N ILE A 620 9.80 17.77 27.19
CA ILE A 620 8.95 17.32 26.11
C ILE A 620 7.54 17.89 26.27
N THR A 621 6.85 18.08 25.15
CA THR A 621 5.41 18.41 25.13
C THR A 621 4.74 17.57 24.04
N ILE A 622 3.68 16.84 24.38
CA ILE A 622 2.85 16.13 23.41
C ILE A 622 1.66 17.03 23.07
N SER A 623 1.48 17.30 21.78
CA SER A 623 0.35 18.10 21.31
C SER A 623 -0.28 17.42 20.09
N ALA A 624 -1.54 17.74 19.82
CA ALA A 624 -2.13 17.37 18.56
C ALA A 624 -2.34 18.61 17.69
N GLY A 625 -2.40 18.41 16.39
CA GLY A 625 -2.21 19.42 15.36
C GLY A 625 -3.18 20.60 15.30
N THR A 626 -4.28 20.60 16.09
CA THR A 626 -5.21 21.75 16.24
C THR A 626 -5.68 21.87 17.67
N LYS A 627 -5.75 23.09 18.17
CA LYS A 627 -6.04 23.40 19.59
C LYS A 627 -7.33 22.79 20.20
N SER A 628 -8.28 22.33 19.44
CA SER A 628 -9.55 21.80 19.95
C SER A 628 -9.87 20.34 19.58
N GLY A 629 -9.23 19.77 18.56
CA GLY A 629 -9.59 18.43 18.07
C GLY A 629 -8.80 17.28 18.70
N SER A 630 -7.70 17.56 19.32
CA SER A 630 -6.70 16.58 19.75
C SER A 630 -7.06 15.83 21.02
N THR A 631 -7.55 16.53 22.00
CA THR A 631 -7.96 15.97 23.29
C THR A 631 -9.19 15.07 23.18
N LEU A 632 -9.95 15.17 22.06
CA LEU A 632 -11.10 14.31 21.80
C LEU A 632 -10.72 12.93 21.25
N CYS A 633 -9.61 12.85 20.51
CA CYS A 633 -9.20 11.59 19.85
C CYS A 633 -8.41 10.66 20.76
N TYR A 634 -7.81 11.17 21.82
CA TYR A 634 -6.92 10.39 22.69
C TYR A 634 -7.31 10.54 24.16
N GLU A 635 -7.06 9.50 24.93
CA GLU A 635 -7.24 9.52 26.38
C GLU A 635 -6.15 10.38 27.04
N ALA A 636 -6.50 11.09 28.09
CA ALA A 636 -5.58 11.83 28.92
C ALA A 636 -5.79 11.40 30.38
N PRO A 637 -4.72 11.35 31.19
CA PRO A 637 -3.32 11.61 30.85
C PRO A 637 -2.65 10.48 30.06
N VAL A 638 -1.56 10.80 29.36
CA VAL A 638 -0.66 9.83 28.69
C VAL A 638 0.28 9.24 29.71
N LYS A 639 0.42 7.91 29.74
CA LYS A 639 1.43 7.25 30.58
C LYS A 639 2.81 7.34 29.93
N LEU A 640 3.78 7.79 30.70
CA LEU A 640 5.18 7.89 30.29
C LEU A 640 6.04 7.06 31.24
N ARG A 641 6.84 6.15 30.67
CA ARG A 641 7.89 5.43 31.37
C ARG A 641 9.24 5.86 30.81
N LEU A 642 10.13 6.30 31.68
CA LEU A 642 11.49 6.68 31.35
C LEU A 642 12.45 5.68 31.93
N PHE A 643 13.35 5.20 31.08
CA PHE A 643 14.39 4.26 31.47
C PHE A 643 15.76 4.84 31.16
N ARG A 644 16.74 4.44 31.95
CA ARG A 644 18.15 4.57 31.58
C ARG A 644 18.51 3.38 30.72
N LEU A 645 19.05 3.66 29.52
CA LEU A 645 19.60 2.65 28.64
C LEU A 645 21.11 2.58 28.83
N ASP A 646 21.56 1.51 29.48
CA ASP A 646 22.97 1.24 29.75
C ASP A 646 23.49 0.16 28.79
N TYR A 647 24.61 0.47 28.11
CA TYR A 647 25.29 -0.49 27.23
C TYR A 647 26.79 -0.13 27.12
N PRO A 648 27.68 -1.14 26.86
CA PRO A 648 29.08 -0.90 26.61
C PRO A 648 29.28 -0.18 25.27
N ARG A 649 29.93 1.01 25.32
CA ARG A 649 30.24 1.80 24.14
C ARG A 649 31.51 1.30 23.46
N GLN A 650 31.68 1.63 22.20
CA GLN A 650 32.79 1.20 21.36
C GLN A 650 33.99 2.17 21.50
N ASP A 651 35.21 1.62 21.56
CA ASP A 651 36.45 2.40 21.46
C ASP A 651 36.82 2.53 19.98
N LEU A 652 36.42 3.65 19.37
CA LEU A 652 36.63 3.90 17.94
C LEU A 652 38.05 4.37 17.62
N THR A 653 38.89 4.69 18.62
CA THR A 653 40.30 5.12 18.40
C THR A 653 41.13 3.99 17.78
N LYS A 654 40.75 2.73 18.01
CA LYS A 654 41.38 1.55 17.43
C LYS A 654 40.99 1.30 15.98
N THR A 655 39.81 1.74 15.58
CA THR A 655 39.25 1.51 14.24
C THR A 655 39.89 2.42 13.20
N GLU A 656 40.22 3.68 13.56
CA GLU A 656 40.92 4.63 12.66
C GLU A 656 42.34 4.19 12.33
N SER A 657 43.00 3.46 13.23
CA SER A 657 44.37 2.95 13.00
C SER A 657 44.44 1.77 12.00
N HIS A 658 43.34 1.07 11.78
CA HIS A 658 43.25 -0.02 10.79
C HIS A 658 42.80 0.43 9.40
N LEU A 659 42.13 1.59 9.29
CA LEU A 659 41.67 2.17 8.02
C LEU A 659 42.76 3.01 7.32
N ASN A 660 43.83 3.41 8.06
CA ASN A 660 44.96 4.13 7.52
C ASN A 660 46.21 3.25 7.20
N LYS A 661 46.04 1.94 7.24
CA LYS A 661 46.99 0.94 6.76
C LYS A 661 46.44 0.22 5.55
#